data_895d37ddc3bfec04a41440551250938d
#
_entry.id   895d37ddc3bfec04a41440551250938d
#
_cell.length_a   1.000
_cell.length_b   1.000
_cell.length_c   1.000
_cell.angle_alpha   90.00
_cell.angle_beta   90.00
_cell.angle_gamma   90.00
#
_symmetry.space_group_name_H-M   'P 1'
#
loop_
_entity.id
_entity.type
_entity.pdbx_description
1 polymer ?
#
loop_
_entity_poly.entity_id
_entity_poly.type
_entity_poly.pdbx_seq_one_letter_code
_entity_poly.pdbx_strand_id
1 'polypeptide(L)'
;MDFATRWLEAVALSNTRAKSVSQALADISARLGWPSDILTDAGTNFLAGTMESLWEAHGVNHLVATPYHHQTNGMVEKFNGTLGAMIRKFVNEHSNDWDLVLQQLLFAYRAVPHPSLGFSPFELVYGPEVKGPLQLVKQQWEGFTPFPGTNILDFVTNLQNTLRTSLALAKENLQDAQKEQKAWYNKHAREHSFKVGDQVMDLKALQAHKMEASWEGPFTVQERLGAVNYLLAFPTSNQKPKVYHINSLKPFYSRELKVCQFTAQGGDDTEWPEGVYYEGKSAGGVEEVNLSMTLGRMQRQQIQELCTSYALKFSATPRLTEQAYHSIDTGNAHPIKVQPYRVSPQAKTAIEREIQDMLQMGVIRPSGSAWASPVVLVPKPDGEIRFCMDYRKLNAVTRPDNYPMPRRDERLEKLGRAQFISTLDLTKGYWQVPLDESAKERSAFTTHVRLYEFNVLPFGLRNAPAIFQRLVDGLLVGLGEYAVAYLDDVAIFLDSWAEHLEHLQKVFEHIRETGLTVKVKKGQIGLNRVTYLGHQVGQGTINPLHAKVDAIQKRSVLKSKKQVQSFLGLAGYYRQFVTQYSQIAAPLTDLTKKKQPNAVQWTEKRQKAFNQLKATLLSDPVLRAPDFDKPFLVTTDASERGVGAVLMQEEPDQEFHPVVFLSKKLSERESNWSVSEKECHAIVYALEKLCPYVWGRRFHLQTNHVAL
;
A
#
# COMPACT_ATOMS: atom_id res chain seq x y z
N MET A 1 -29.12 1.27 -15.42
CA MET A 1 -28.46 -0.05 -15.63
C MET A 1 -29.54 -1.12 -15.73
N ASP A 2 -29.52 -1.94 -16.77
CA ASP A 2 -30.38 -3.13 -16.86
C ASP A 2 -29.84 -4.25 -15.96
N PHE A 3 -30.74 -4.85 -15.17
CA PHE A 3 -30.36 -5.87 -14.19
C PHE A 3 -30.05 -7.24 -14.80
N ALA A 4 -30.62 -7.54 -15.98
CA ALA A 4 -30.44 -8.81 -16.67
C ALA A 4 -29.13 -8.85 -17.46
N THR A 5 -28.89 -7.85 -18.30
CA THR A 5 -27.77 -7.81 -19.23
C THR A 5 -26.59 -6.99 -18.73
N ARG A 6 -26.76 -6.23 -17.64
CA ARG A 6 -25.79 -5.21 -17.16
C ARG A 6 -25.55 -4.09 -18.18
N TRP A 7 -26.45 -3.91 -19.13
CA TRP A 7 -26.39 -2.77 -20.03
C TRP A 7 -26.48 -1.46 -19.27
N LEU A 8 -25.61 -0.54 -19.60
CA LEU A 8 -25.44 0.74 -18.92
C LEU A 8 -25.74 1.90 -19.86
N GLU A 9 -26.52 2.85 -19.38
CA GLU A 9 -26.69 4.16 -19.99
C GLU A 9 -26.25 5.24 -19.00
N ALA A 10 -25.60 6.29 -19.47
CA ALA A 10 -25.30 7.49 -18.72
C ALA A 10 -25.42 8.72 -19.63
N VAL A 11 -26.02 9.76 -19.11
CA VAL A 11 -26.24 11.03 -19.81
C VAL A 11 -25.70 12.17 -18.95
N ALA A 12 -24.91 13.04 -19.55
CA ALA A 12 -24.45 14.27 -18.90
C ALA A 12 -25.61 15.27 -18.85
N LEU A 13 -25.96 15.73 -17.66
CA LEU A 13 -27.02 16.71 -17.46
C LEU A 13 -26.46 18.01 -16.89
N SER A 14 -26.91 19.15 -17.40
CA SER A 14 -26.55 20.46 -16.87
C SER A 14 -27.18 20.76 -15.50
N ASN A 15 -28.28 20.09 -15.17
CA ASN A 15 -28.97 20.19 -13.88
C ASN A 15 -29.76 18.90 -13.59
N THR A 16 -30.07 18.68 -12.31
CA THR A 16 -30.80 17.51 -11.83
C THR A 16 -32.31 17.72 -11.65
N ARG A 17 -32.92 18.72 -12.33
CA ARG A 17 -34.36 18.97 -12.25
C ARG A 17 -35.15 17.81 -12.87
N ALA A 18 -36.34 17.51 -12.33
CA ALA A 18 -37.21 16.44 -12.80
C ALA A 18 -37.45 16.47 -14.32
N LYS A 19 -37.65 17.65 -14.92
CA LYS A 19 -37.81 17.83 -16.36
C LYS A 19 -36.59 17.38 -17.18
N SER A 20 -35.38 17.69 -16.73
CA SER A 20 -34.15 17.28 -17.44
C SER A 20 -33.93 15.76 -17.32
N VAL A 21 -34.24 15.21 -16.15
CA VAL A 21 -34.16 13.75 -15.90
C VAL A 21 -35.19 13.00 -16.71
N SER A 22 -36.44 13.49 -16.78
CA SER A 22 -37.50 12.86 -17.57
C SER A 22 -37.19 12.85 -19.07
N GLN A 23 -36.64 13.94 -19.61
CA GLN A 23 -36.21 14.00 -21.01
C GLN A 23 -35.09 12.97 -21.28
N ALA A 24 -34.08 12.90 -20.44
CA ALA A 24 -33.00 11.93 -20.61
C ALA A 24 -33.48 10.49 -20.56
N LEU A 25 -34.44 10.18 -19.67
CA LEU A 25 -35.04 8.85 -19.61
C LEU A 25 -35.88 8.54 -20.85
N ALA A 26 -36.65 9.50 -21.35
CA ALA A 26 -37.39 9.35 -22.59
C ALA A 26 -36.47 9.10 -23.79
N ASP A 27 -35.35 9.83 -23.89
CA ASP A 27 -34.34 9.64 -24.95
C ASP A 27 -33.64 8.26 -24.87
N ILE A 28 -33.39 7.73 -23.69
CA ILE A 28 -32.87 6.37 -23.50
C ILE A 28 -33.93 5.36 -23.91
N SER A 29 -35.16 5.54 -23.43
CA SER A 29 -36.27 4.59 -23.67
C SER A 29 -36.75 4.59 -25.14
N ALA A 30 -36.59 5.69 -25.84
CA ALA A 30 -36.85 5.76 -27.29
C ALA A 30 -35.89 4.82 -28.10
N ARG A 31 -34.70 4.52 -27.57
CA ARG A 31 -33.72 3.63 -28.23
C ARG A 31 -33.81 2.18 -27.76
N LEU A 32 -34.13 1.96 -26.48
CA LEU A 32 -34.02 0.66 -25.83
C LEU A 32 -35.41 0.06 -25.45
N GLY A 33 -36.47 0.83 -25.57
CA GLY A 33 -37.79 0.49 -25.07
C GLY A 33 -37.98 0.89 -23.60
N TRP A 34 -39.26 0.97 -23.17
CA TRP A 34 -39.61 1.23 -21.79
C TRP A 34 -39.53 -0.07 -20.97
N PRO A 35 -38.90 -0.04 -19.78
CA PRO A 35 -38.90 -1.21 -18.89
C PRO A 35 -40.26 -1.40 -18.22
N SER A 36 -40.56 -2.63 -17.80
CA SER A 36 -41.74 -2.90 -16.97
C SER A 36 -41.62 -2.33 -15.57
N ASP A 37 -40.41 -2.43 -15.00
CA ASP A 37 -40.10 -1.96 -13.64
C ASP A 37 -38.87 -1.07 -13.65
N ILE A 38 -38.90 0.02 -12.89
CA ILE A 38 -37.75 0.89 -12.68
C ILE A 38 -37.54 1.10 -11.19
N LEU A 39 -36.30 0.88 -10.75
CA LEU A 39 -35.88 1.08 -9.35
C LEU A 39 -35.05 2.35 -9.24
N THR A 40 -35.47 3.28 -8.37
CA THR A 40 -34.74 4.51 -8.06
C THR A 40 -34.46 4.64 -6.56
N ASP A 41 -33.60 5.55 -6.20
CA ASP A 41 -33.54 6.06 -4.83
C ASP A 41 -34.73 7.01 -4.55
N ALA A 42 -34.85 7.45 -3.29
CA ALA A 42 -35.89 8.38 -2.86
C ALA A 42 -35.54 9.85 -3.18
N GLY A 43 -34.79 10.12 -4.23
CA GLY A 43 -34.43 11.47 -4.68
C GLY A 43 -35.66 12.28 -5.08
N THR A 44 -35.74 13.55 -4.65
CA THR A 44 -36.91 14.42 -4.90
C THR A 44 -37.19 14.63 -6.38
N ASN A 45 -36.21 14.53 -7.25
CA ASN A 45 -36.34 14.58 -8.71
C ASN A 45 -37.07 13.38 -9.30
N PHE A 46 -36.97 12.18 -8.69
CA PHE A 46 -37.70 10.96 -9.12
C PHE A 46 -39.08 10.85 -8.53
N LEU A 47 -39.33 11.53 -7.40
CA LEU A 47 -40.65 11.56 -6.73
C LEU A 47 -41.53 12.75 -7.17
N ALA A 48 -41.05 13.57 -8.11
CA ALA A 48 -41.78 14.72 -8.60
C ALA A 48 -42.98 14.27 -9.48
N GLY A 49 -44.13 14.98 -9.42
CA GLY A 49 -45.32 14.64 -10.20
C GLY A 49 -45.10 14.54 -11.72
N THR A 50 -44.14 15.26 -12.27
CA THR A 50 -43.71 15.11 -13.69
C THR A 50 -43.18 13.70 -14.01
N MET A 51 -42.49 13.08 -13.06
CA MET A 51 -41.97 11.74 -13.21
C MET A 51 -43.09 10.69 -13.02
N GLU A 52 -43.98 10.92 -12.08
CA GLU A 52 -45.11 10.08 -11.82
C GLU A 52 -46.02 9.99 -13.07
N SER A 53 -46.34 11.16 -13.68
CA SER A 53 -47.10 11.20 -14.95
C SER A 53 -46.35 10.48 -16.10
N LEU A 54 -45.02 10.50 -16.12
CA LEU A 54 -44.21 9.78 -17.13
C LEU A 54 -44.32 8.26 -16.95
N TRP A 55 -44.27 7.78 -15.70
CA TRP A 55 -44.42 6.34 -15.40
C TRP A 55 -45.82 5.82 -15.76
N GLU A 56 -46.85 6.56 -15.37
CA GLU A 56 -48.25 6.22 -15.70
C GLU A 56 -48.52 6.18 -17.20
N ALA A 57 -48.05 7.18 -17.94
CA ALA A 57 -48.26 7.27 -19.40
C ALA A 57 -47.62 6.10 -20.17
N HIS A 58 -46.58 5.48 -19.65
CA HIS A 58 -45.86 4.39 -20.30
C HIS A 58 -46.04 3.02 -19.61
N GLY A 59 -46.91 2.94 -18.58
CA GLY A 59 -47.21 1.70 -17.87
C GLY A 59 -46.00 1.12 -17.11
N VAL A 60 -45.11 2.00 -16.64
CA VAL A 60 -43.89 1.60 -15.91
C VAL A 60 -44.18 1.53 -14.41
N ASN A 61 -43.87 0.40 -13.79
CA ASN A 61 -43.98 0.25 -12.34
C ASN A 61 -42.76 0.87 -11.65
N HIS A 62 -42.97 1.93 -10.86
CA HIS A 62 -41.90 2.65 -10.17
C HIS A 62 -41.68 2.08 -8.77
N LEU A 63 -40.51 1.50 -8.53
CA LEU A 63 -40.04 0.96 -7.26
C LEU A 63 -39.07 1.95 -6.62
N VAL A 64 -39.34 2.33 -5.37
CA VAL A 64 -38.47 3.26 -4.63
C VAL A 64 -37.70 2.50 -3.57
N ALA A 65 -36.37 2.65 -3.56
CA ALA A 65 -35.54 2.05 -2.54
C ALA A 65 -35.83 2.69 -1.16
N THR A 66 -35.83 1.87 -0.10
CA THR A 66 -36.04 2.35 1.27
C THR A 66 -34.94 3.41 1.60
N PRO A 67 -35.34 4.56 2.18
CA PRO A 67 -34.37 5.61 2.55
C PRO A 67 -33.22 5.04 3.39
N TYR A 68 -32.00 5.47 3.08
CA TYR A 68 -30.74 5.07 3.75
C TYR A 68 -30.35 3.59 3.59
N HIS A 69 -31.03 2.81 2.77
CA HIS A 69 -30.63 1.43 2.46
C HIS A 69 -29.90 1.36 1.09
N HIS A 70 -28.66 1.83 1.05
CA HIS A 70 -27.81 1.90 -0.15
C HIS A 70 -27.58 0.55 -0.85
N GLN A 71 -27.77 -0.57 -0.14
CA GLN A 71 -27.56 -1.91 -0.71
C GLN A 71 -28.53 -2.25 -1.85
N THR A 72 -29.73 -1.66 -1.86
CA THR A 72 -30.75 -1.88 -2.90
C THR A 72 -30.27 -1.34 -4.26
N ASN A 73 -29.60 -0.19 -4.29
CA ASN A 73 -28.99 0.42 -5.49
C ASN A 73 -27.49 0.17 -5.62
N GLY A 74 -26.92 -0.74 -4.83
CA GLY A 74 -25.48 -0.96 -4.71
C GLY A 74 -24.75 -1.29 -6.01
N MET A 75 -25.45 -1.82 -7.03
CA MET A 75 -24.87 -2.07 -8.35
C MET A 75 -24.63 -0.78 -9.13
N VAL A 76 -25.59 0.13 -9.11
CA VAL A 76 -25.46 1.44 -9.78
C VAL A 76 -24.43 2.30 -9.06
N GLU A 77 -24.41 2.29 -7.72
CA GLU A 77 -23.40 3.01 -6.92
C GLU A 77 -21.99 2.49 -7.19
N LYS A 78 -21.80 1.18 -7.25
CA LYS A 78 -20.52 0.57 -7.60
C LYS A 78 -20.07 0.97 -9.01
N PHE A 79 -20.99 1.01 -9.96
CA PHE A 79 -20.70 1.48 -11.31
C PHE A 79 -20.33 2.96 -11.34
N ASN A 80 -21.05 3.83 -10.62
CA ASN A 80 -20.72 5.26 -10.52
C ASN A 80 -19.29 5.46 -10.02
N GLY A 81 -18.85 4.66 -9.04
CA GLY A 81 -17.46 4.64 -8.59
C GLY A 81 -16.47 4.23 -9.70
N THR A 82 -16.82 3.22 -10.49
CA THR A 82 -16.03 2.73 -11.62
C THR A 82 -15.96 3.77 -12.74
N LEU A 83 -17.11 4.33 -13.13
CA LEU A 83 -17.20 5.36 -14.15
C LEU A 83 -16.40 6.61 -13.76
N GLY A 84 -16.54 7.07 -12.52
CA GLY A 84 -15.75 8.18 -12.00
C GLY A 84 -14.23 7.91 -11.99
N ALA A 85 -13.80 6.66 -11.77
CA ALA A 85 -12.41 6.27 -11.88
C ALA A 85 -11.92 6.22 -13.34
N MET A 86 -12.79 5.82 -14.28
CA MET A 86 -12.48 5.84 -15.71
C MET A 86 -12.37 7.28 -16.22
N ILE A 87 -13.34 8.13 -15.91
CA ILE A 87 -13.36 9.55 -16.30
C ILE A 87 -12.06 10.22 -15.83
N ARG A 88 -11.67 10.07 -14.57
CA ARG A 88 -10.43 10.67 -14.02
C ARG A 88 -9.14 10.29 -14.77
N LYS A 89 -9.11 9.22 -15.54
CA LYS A 89 -7.95 8.81 -16.33
C LYS A 89 -7.88 9.49 -17.72
N PHE A 90 -8.99 10.01 -18.20
CA PHE A 90 -9.11 10.56 -19.56
C PHE A 90 -9.37 12.05 -19.61
N VAL A 91 -9.75 12.65 -18.47
CA VAL A 91 -10.02 14.09 -18.39
C VAL A 91 -8.71 14.86 -18.33
N ASN A 92 -8.60 15.91 -19.14
CA ASN A 92 -7.44 16.81 -19.19
C ASN A 92 -7.33 17.70 -17.94
N GLU A 93 -6.26 18.50 -17.83
CA GLU A 93 -5.96 19.36 -16.69
C GLU A 93 -7.09 20.32 -16.28
N HIS A 94 -7.98 20.67 -17.20
CA HIS A 94 -9.06 21.64 -16.98
C HIS A 94 -10.39 21.00 -16.52
N SER A 95 -10.50 19.70 -16.47
CA SER A 95 -11.66 18.92 -15.95
C SER A 95 -13.04 19.24 -16.56
N ASN A 96 -13.11 19.95 -17.68
CA ASN A 96 -14.36 20.43 -18.29
C ASN A 96 -14.82 19.63 -19.52
N ASP A 97 -14.09 18.59 -19.90
CA ASP A 97 -14.28 17.80 -21.11
C ASP A 97 -14.73 16.36 -20.86
N TRP A 98 -15.13 16.05 -19.62
CA TRP A 98 -15.50 14.69 -19.21
C TRP A 98 -16.73 14.13 -19.94
N ASP A 99 -17.65 14.97 -20.38
CA ASP A 99 -18.84 14.61 -21.12
C ASP A 99 -18.52 14.14 -22.55
N LEU A 100 -17.44 14.67 -23.14
CA LEU A 100 -16.99 14.28 -24.48
C LEU A 100 -16.49 12.82 -24.54
N VAL A 101 -15.91 12.32 -23.46
CA VAL A 101 -15.35 10.96 -23.39
C VAL A 101 -16.35 9.94 -22.83
N LEU A 102 -17.51 10.39 -22.34
CA LEU A 102 -18.48 9.54 -21.66
C LEU A 102 -18.94 8.36 -22.51
N GLN A 103 -19.27 8.59 -23.79
CA GLN A 103 -19.78 7.54 -24.68
C GLN A 103 -18.71 6.50 -25.05
N GLN A 104 -17.44 6.92 -25.19
CA GLN A 104 -16.32 6.01 -25.42
C GLN A 104 -16.08 5.12 -24.18
N LEU A 105 -16.21 5.68 -22.98
CA LEU A 105 -16.05 4.92 -21.74
C LEU A 105 -17.18 3.92 -21.54
N LEU A 106 -18.42 4.30 -21.87
CA LEU A 106 -19.58 3.39 -21.85
C LEU A 106 -19.40 2.26 -22.88
N PHE A 107 -18.92 2.58 -24.09
CA PHE A 107 -18.62 1.57 -25.10
C PHE A 107 -17.59 0.56 -24.57
N ALA A 108 -16.46 1.04 -24.03
CA ALA A 108 -15.43 0.18 -23.46
C ALA A 108 -15.96 -0.72 -22.34
N TYR A 109 -16.82 -0.20 -21.46
CA TYR A 109 -17.44 -1.02 -20.40
C TYR A 109 -18.39 -2.08 -20.96
N ARG A 110 -19.23 -1.73 -21.94
CA ARG A 110 -20.21 -2.63 -22.55
C ARG A 110 -19.57 -3.76 -23.36
N ALA A 111 -18.34 -3.55 -23.88
CA ALA A 111 -17.59 -4.52 -24.66
C ALA A 111 -16.85 -5.58 -23.82
N VAL A 112 -16.73 -5.38 -22.49
CA VAL A 112 -15.98 -6.30 -21.61
C VAL A 112 -16.95 -7.29 -20.95
N PRO A 113 -16.63 -8.61 -20.94
CA PRO A 113 -17.44 -9.60 -20.24
C PRO A 113 -17.59 -9.29 -18.76
N HIS A 114 -18.83 -9.30 -18.27
CA HIS A 114 -19.12 -9.01 -16.88
C HIS A 114 -18.85 -10.27 -16.01
N PRO A 115 -18.10 -10.17 -14.89
CA PRO A 115 -17.68 -11.35 -14.11
C PRO A 115 -18.82 -12.23 -13.59
N SER A 116 -20.02 -11.68 -13.36
CA SER A 116 -21.19 -12.44 -12.88
C SER A 116 -22.05 -13.02 -13.99
N LEU A 117 -21.82 -12.65 -15.25
CA LEU A 117 -22.60 -13.11 -16.39
C LEU A 117 -21.80 -14.03 -17.33
N GLY A 118 -20.46 -13.81 -17.40
CA GLY A 118 -19.59 -14.48 -18.34
C GLY A 118 -19.63 -13.92 -19.77
N PHE A 119 -20.54 -12.99 -20.05
CA PHE A 119 -20.74 -12.33 -21.34
C PHE A 119 -20.62 -10.82 -21.21
N SER A 120 -20.30 -10.15 -22.30
CA SER A 120 -20.38 -8.69 -22.36
C SER A 120 -21.83 -8.20 -22.47
N PRO A 121 -22.15 -6.99 -21.96
CA PRO A 121 -23.46 -6.40 -22.17
C PRO A 121 -23.86 -6.30 -23.64
N PHE A 122 -22.90 -6.06 -24.53
CA PHE A 122 -23.15 -6.01 -25.98
C PHE A 122 -23.59 -7.37 -26.54
N GLU A 123 -22.92 -8.46 -26.15
CA GLU A 123 -23.30 -9.81 -26.60
C GLU A 123 -24.71 -10.18 -26.15
N LEU A 124 -25.10 -9.78 -24.94
CA LEU A 124 -26.43 -10.09 -24.39
C LEU A 124 -27.55 -9.25 -25.00
N VAL A 125 -27.27 -8.06 -25.52
CA VAL A 125 -28.27 -7.17 -26.12
C VAL A 125 -28.33 -7.35 -27.64
N TYR A 126 -27.18 -7.50 -28.31
CA TYR A 126 -27.14 -7.53 -29.77
C TYR A 126 -26.72 -8.88 -30.38
N GLY A 127 -26.24 -9.82 -29.57
CA GLY A 127 -25.86 -11.18 -29.98
C GLY A 127 -24.43 -11.35 -30.47
N PRO A 128 -23.91 -10.57 -31.42
CA PRO A 128 -22.55 -10.72 -31.86
C PRO A 128 -21.53 -10.02 -30.98
N GLU A 129 -20.29 -10.53 -30.97
CA GLU A 129 -19.16 -9.88 -30.32
C GLU A 129 -18.89 -8.51 -30.95
N VAL A 130 -18.63 -7.51 -30.11
CA VAL A 130 -18.41 -6.13 -30.58
C VAL A 130 -17.00 -5.98 -31.14
N LYS A 131 -16.92 -5.55 -32.36
CA LYS A 131 -15.64 -5.22 -33.03
C LYS A 131 -15.21 -3.81 -32.63
N GLY A 132 -14.17 -3.72 -31.82
CA GLY A 132 -13.53 -2.45 -31.51
C GLY A 132 -12.73 -1.87 -32.68
N PRO A 133 -12.34 -0.58 -32.63
CA PRO A 133 -11.58 0.07 -33.72
C PRO A 133 -10.30 -0.69 -34.11
N LEU A 134 -9.59 -1.28 -33.16
CA LEU A 134 -8.38 -2.07 -33.43
C LEU A 134 -8.67 -3.38 -34.18
N GLN A 135 -9.79 -4.05 -33.86
CA GLN A 135 -10.20 -5.25 -34.57
C GLN A 135 -10.64 -4.96 -36.01
N LEU A 136 -11.27 -3.80 -36.25
CA LEU A 136 -11.60 -3.35 -37.57
C LEU A 136 -10.35 -3.08 -38.41
N VAL A 137 -9.35 -2.42 -37.87
CA VAL A 137 -8.05 -2.17 -38.51
C VAL A 137 -7.34 -3.50 -38.83
N LYS A 138 -7.32 -4.42 -37.85
CA LYS A 138 -6.73 -5.76 -38.06
C LYS A 138 -7.42 -6.53 -39.18
N GLN A 139 -8.75 -6.54 -39.22
CA GLN A 139 -9.53 -7.18 -40.28
C GLN A 139 -9.29 -6.56 -41.65
N GLN A 140 -9.08 -5.26 -41.70
CA GLN A 140 -8.71 -4.56 -42.96
C GLN A 140 -7.33 -4.97 -43.46
N TRP A 141 -6.38 -5.20 -42.57
CA TRP A 141 -5.03 -5.68 -42.91
C TRP A 141 -5.00 -7.16 -43.30
N GLU A 142 -5.85 -7.99 -42.69
CA GLU A 142 -5.95 -9.43 -42.96
C GLU A 142 -6.78 -9.76 -44.20
N GLY A 143 -7.26 -8.74 -44.96
CA GLY A 143 -7.99 -8.92 -46.21
C GLY A 143 -9.36 -9.56 -46.03
N PHE A 144 -10.20 -8.98 -45.17
CA PHE A 144 -11.54 -9.47 -44.86
C PHE A 144 -12.39 -9.60 -46.11
N THR A 145 -12.76 -10.84 -46.50
CA THR A 145 -13.83 -11.11 -47.45
C THR A 145 -15.18 -10.90 -46.76
N PRO A 146 -16.04 -10.01 -47.28
CA PRO A 146 -17.40 -9.87 -46.76
C PRO A 146 -18.14 -11.21 -46.85
N PHE A 147 -18.92 -11.54 -45.87
CA PHE A 147 -19.74 -12.72 -45.67
C PHE A 147 -20.07 -13.50 -46.94
N PRO A 148 -19.78 -14.83 -47.00
CA PRO A 148 -20.37 -15.67 -48.02
C PRO A 148 -21.89 -15.62 -47.82
N GLY A 149 -22.65 -15.43 -48.90
CA GLY A 149 -24.08 -15.13 -48.92
C GLY A 149 -24.92 -16.11 -48.12
N THR A 150 -25.06 -15.86 -46.84
CA THR A 150 -26.04 -16.49 -45.96
C THR A 150 -27.37 -15.82 -46.21
N ASN A 151 -28.41 -16.62 -46.44
CA ASN A 151 -29.81 -16.15 -46.53
C ASN A 151 -30.15 -15.34 -45.27
N ILE A 152 -30.82 -14.20 -45.43
CA ILE A 152 -31.23 -13.32 -44.30
C ILE A 152 -31.97 -14.10 -43.24
N LEU A 153 -32.81 -15.08 -43.62
CA LEU A 153 -33.53 -15.97 -42.73
C LEU A 153 -32.57 -16.82 -41.87
N ASP A 154 -31.53 -17.36 -42.43
CA ASP A 154 -30.55 -18.14 -41.69
C ASP A 154 -29.72 -17.25 -40.71
N PHE A 155 -29.42 -16.03 -41.12
CA PHE A 155 -28.76 -15.05 -40.24
C PHE A 155 -29.65 -14.69 -39.06
N VAL A 156 -30.94 -14.37 -39.28
CA VAL A 156 -31.89 -14.03 -38.20
C VAL A 156 -32.12 -15.20 -37.26
N THR A 157 -32.25 -16.42 -37.80
CA THR A 157 -32.45 -17.63 -37.01
C THR A 157 -31.20 -17.93 -36.15
N ASN A 158 -30.02 -17.82 -36.71
CA ASN A 158 -28.77 -18.00 -35.98
C ASN A 158 -28.59 -16.93 -34.89
N LEU A 159 -28.89 -15.67 -35.18
CA LEU A 159 -28.85 -14.59 -34.22
C LEU A 159 -29.82 -14.85 -33.04
N GLN A 160 -31.06 -15.24 -33.34
CA GLN A 160 -32.05 -15.57 -32.31
C GLN A 160 -31.62 -16.76 -31.43
N ASN A 161 -31.05 -17.80 -32.03
CA ASN A 161 -30.52 -18.96 -31.30
C ASN A 161 -29.31 -18.58 -30.43
N THR A 162 -28.41 -17.78 -30.94
CA THR A 162 -27.26 -17.29 -30.19
C THR A 162 -27.69 -16.45 -28.99
N LEU A 163 -28.61 -15.52 -29.20
CA LEU A 163 -29.20 -14.73 -28.09
C LEU A 163 -29.89 -15.58 -27.04
N ARG A 164 -30.73 -16.56 -27.45
CA ARG A 164 -31.39 -17.46 -26.51
C ARG A 164 -30.43 -18.28 -25.67
N THR A 165 -29.40 -18.85 -26.29
CA THR A 165 -28.40 -19.68 -25.61
C THR A 165 -27.54 -18.82 -24.67
N SER A 166 -27.09 -17.66 -25.12
CA SER A 166 -26.26 -16.75 -24.31
C SER A 166 -27.04 -16.19 -23.12
N LEU A 167 -28.34 -15.83 -23.31
CA LEU A 167 -29.20 -15.36 -22.22
C LEU A 167 -29.50 -16.46 -21.19
N ALA A 168 -29.74 -17.70 -21.64
CA ALA A 168 -29.97 -18.82 -20.74
C ALA A 168 -28.73 -19.10 -19.86
N LEU A 169 -27.53 -19.16 -20.45
CA LEU A 169 -26.30 -19.38 -19.75
C LEU A 169 -25.91 -18.20 -18.83
N ALA A 170 -26.15 -16.96 -19.28
CA ALA A 170 -25.94 -15.77 -18.45
C ALA A 170 -26.87 -15.75 -17.23
N LYS A 171 -28.12 -16.22 -17.38
CA LYS A 171 -29.07 -16.35 -16.27
C LYS A 171 -28.60 -17.39 -15.25
N GLU A 172 -28.08 -18.51 -15.69
CA GLU A 172 -27.51 -19.53 -14.81
C GLU A 172 -26.31 -19.00 -14.04
N ASN A 173 -25.33 -18.40 -14.71
CA ASN A 173 -24.17 -17.76 -14.11
C ASN A 173 -24.57 -16.68 -13.08
N LEU A 174 -25.59 -15.88 -13.40
CA LEU A 174 -26.11 -14.86 -12.50
C LEU A 174 -26.73 -15.46 -11.23
N GLN A 175 -27.50 -16.56 -11.37
CA GLN A 175 -28.08 -17.25 -10.22
C GLN A 175 -26.99 -17.83 -9.30
N ASP A 176 -25.93 -18.38 -9.86
CA ASP A 176 -24.83 -18.93 -9.06
C ASP A 176 -24.02 -17.82 -8.37
N ALA A 177 -23.76 -16.72 -9.06
CA ALA A 177 -23.14 -15.54 -8.46
C ALA A 177 -24.00 -14.96 -7.31
N GLN A 178 -25.34 -14.93 -7.48
CA GLN A 178 -26.26 -14.50 -6.43
C GLN A 178 -26.30 -15.47 -5.24
N LYS A 179 -26.25 -16.79 -5.48
CA LYS A 179 -26.15 -17.80 -4.40
C LYS A 179 -24.86 -17.61 -3.59
N GLU A 180 -23.71 -17.41 -4.26
CA GLU A 180 -22.45 -17.15 -3.59
C GLU A 180 -22.50 -15.85 -2.77
N GLN A 181 -23.04 -14.78 -3.33
CA GLN A 181 -23.19 -13.50 -2.66
C GLN A 181 -24.08 -13.61 -1.43
N LYS A 182 -25.22 -14.33 -1.55
CA LYS A 182 -26.15 -14.61 -0.46
C LYS A 182 -25.49 -15.45 0.64
N ALA A 183 -24.74 -16.49 0.28
CA ALA A 183 -24.01 -17.31 1.23
C ALA A 183 -22.96 -16.51 1.99
N TRP A 184 -22.23 -15.62 1.29
CA TRP A 184 -21.25 -14.72 1.92
C TRP A 184 -21.92 -13.72 2.87
N TYR A 185 -23.04 -13.11 2.47
CA TYR A 185 -23.79 -12.17 3.29
C TYR A 185 -24.31 -12.85 4.56
N ASN A 186 -24.97 -14.00 4.42
CA ASN A 186 -25.56 -14.76 5.54
C ASN A 186 -24.49 -15.21 6.55
N LYS A 187 -23.25 -15.46 6.13
CA LYS A 187 -22.15 -15.81 7.01
C LYS A 187 -21.76 -14.69 7.99
N HIS A 188 -22.04 -13.43 7.65
CA HIS A 188 -21.71 -12.26 8.44
C HIS A 188 -22.95 -11.54 9.00
N ALA A 189 -24.13 -11.89 8.55
CA ALA A 189 -25.38 -11.36 9.04
C ALA A 189 -25.74 -11.99 10.40
N ARG A 190 -26.24 -11.16 11.33
CA ARG A 190 -26.85 -11.61 12.59
C ARG A 190 -28.32 -11.32 12.51
N GLU A 191 -29.16 -12.27 12.89
CA GLU A 191 -30.59 -12.03 12.99
C GLU A 191 -30.85 -11.07 14.17
N HIS A 192 -31.44 -9.93 13.85
CA HIS A 192 -31.97 -8.98 14.79
C HIS A 192 -33.45 -8.81 14.54
N SER A 193 -34.26 -8.79 15.59
CA SER A 193 -35.67 -8.42 15.50
C SER A 193 -36.01 -7.54 16.69
N PHE A 194 -36.82 -6.53 16.47
CA PHE A 194 -37.32 -5.64 17.52
C PHE A 194 -38.81 -5.80 17.67
N LYS A 195 -39.31 -5.63 18.90
CA LYS A 195 -40.74 -5.62 19.23
C LYS A 195 -41.23 -4.18 19.33
N VAL A 196 -42.51 -3.99 19.17
CA VAL A 196 -43.18 -2.71 19.44
C VAL A 196 -42.94 -2.34 20.90
N GLY A 197 -42.44 -1.12 21.15
CA GLY A 197 -42.03 -0.63 22.47
C GLY A 197 -40.53 -0.74 22.78
N ASP A 198 -39.75 -1.49 21.99
CA ASP A 198 -38.30 -1.56 22.17
C ASP A 198 -37.63 -0.21 21.89
N GLN A 199 -36.62 0.11 22.71
CA GLN A 199 -35.78 1.29 22.47
C GLN A 199 -34.59 0.93 21.58
N VAL A 200 -34.42 1.72 20.52
CA VAL A 200 -33.39 1.50 19.51
C VAL A 200 -32.60 2.79 19.22
N MET A 201 -31.38 2.62 18.72
CA MET A 201 -30.56 3.69 18.18
C MET A 201 -30.55 3.58 16.66
N ASP A 202 -30.61 4.72 15.96
CA ASP A 202 -30.48 4.81 14.50
C ASP A 202 -29.09 5.25 14.08
N LEU A 203 -28.62 4.72 12.93
CA LEU A 203 -27.35 5.10 12.34
C LEU A 203 -27.53 6.40 11.52
N LYS A 204 -26.87 7.48 11.96
CA LYS A 204 -26.91 8.76 11.20
C LYS A 204 -26.34 8.60 9.80
N ALA A 205 -27.17 8.89 8.80
CA ALA A 205 -26.80 8.79 7.38
C ALA A 205 -25.82 9.87 6.93
N LEU A 206 -25.87 11.06 7.55
CA LEU A 206 -24.98 12.19 7.29
C LEU A 206 -24.40 12.67 8.62
N GLN A 207 -23.11 12.50 8.79
CA GLN A 207 -22.35 13.15 9.85
C GLN A 207 -21.88 14.50 9.34
N ALA A 208 -22.30 15.59 9.98
CA ALA A 208 -21.83 16.94 9.67
C ALA A 208 -20.33 17.07 9.96
N HIS A 209 -19.84 16.33 10.97
CA HIS A 209 -18.43 16.25 11.34
C HIS A 209 -18.02 14.81 11.66
N LYS A 210 -16.78 14.45 11.31
CA LYS A 210 -16.20 13.10 11.50
C LYS A 210 -16.18 12.60 12.95
N MET A 211 -16.41 13.49 13.91
CA MET A 211 -16.48 13.24 15.36
C MET A 211 -17.90 13.17 15.91
N GLU A 212 -18.91 13.37 15.09
CA GLU A 212 -20.29 13.26 15.50
C GLU A 212 -20.64 11.80 15.82
N ALA A 213 -21.46 11.57 16.84
CA ALA A 213 -21.87 10.23 17.21
C ALA A 213 -22.57 9.57 16.02
N SER A 214 -22.07 8.41 15.63
CA SER A 214 -22.63 7.65 14.48
C SER A 214 -24.04 7.14 14.72
N TRP A 215 -24.51 7.15 15.98
CA TRP A 215 -25.79 6.61 16.41
C TRP A 215 -26.58 7.69 17.16
N GLU A 216 -27.86 7.83 16.81
CA GLU A 216 -28.79 8.76 17.41
C GLU A 216 -29.93 8.01 18.10
N GLY A 217 -30.46 8.57 19.18
CA GLY A 217 -31.55 7.98 19.94
C GLY A 217 -31.35 8.16 21.45
N PRO A 218 -32.12 7.46 22.32
CA PRO A 218 -33.00 6.33 21.96
C PRO A 218 -34.32 6.72 21.32
N PHE A 219 -34.76 5.94 20.33
CA PHE A 219 -36.08 6.02 19.69
C PHE A 219 -36.91 4.80 20.07
N THR A 220 -38.25 4.94 20.09
CA THR A 220 -39.13 3.83 20.41
C THR A 220 -39.76 3.24 19.12
N VAL A 221 -39.73 1.93 18.99
CA VAL A 221 -40.38 1.22 17.88
C VAL A 221 -41.89 1.33 18.04
N GLN A 222 -42.59 2.02 17.11
CA GLN A 222 -44.04 2.16 17.10
C GLN A 222 -44.75 0.99 16.43
N GLU A 223 -44.21 0.59 15.27
CA GLU A 223 -44.81 -0.43 14.44
C GLU A 223 -43.77 -1.20 13.65
N ARG A 224 -44.04 -2.48 13.37
CA ARG A 224 -43.25 -3.30 12.48
C ARG A 224 -43.89 -3.39 11.10
N LEU A 225 -43.27 -2.78 10.10
CA LEU A 225 -43.77 -2.77 8.73
C LEU A 225 -43.07 -3.89 7.91
N GLY A 226 -43.60 -5.12 8.01
CA GLY A 226 -43.05 -6.28 7.32
C GLY A 226 -41.88 -6.95 8.04
N ALA A 227 -41.01 -7.67 7.31
CA ALA A 227 -39.95 -8.48 7.87
C ALA A 227 -38.75 -7.65 8.38
N VAL A 228 -38.46 -6.51 7.75
CA VAL A 228 -37.17 -5.77 7.92
C VAL A 228 -37.35 -4.27 8.14
N ASN A 229 -38.54 -3.71 8.10
CA ASN A 229 -38.79 -2.28 8.26
C ASN A 229 -39.54 -1.99 9.54
N TYR A 230 -39.17 -0.89 10.21
CA TYR A 230 -39.74 -0.46 11.49
C TYR A 230 -40.08 1.03 11.45
N LEU A 231 -41.26 1.38 12.01
CA LEU A 231 -41.69 2.76 12.20
C LEU A 231 -41.20 3.23 13.59
N LEU A 232 -40.39 4.32 13.62
CA LEU A 232 -39.85 4.87 14.87
C LEU A 232 -40.54 6.15 15.29
N ALA A 233 -40.79 6.31 16.59
CA ALA A 233 -41.28 7.54 17.23
C ALA A 233 -40.09 8.38 17.76
N PHE A 234 -40.21 9.70 17.57
CA PHE A 234 -39.25 10.67 18.07
C PHE A 234 -39.75 11.33 19.36
N PRO A 235 -39.12 11.12 20.53
CA PRO A 235 -39.67 11.56 21.82
C PRO A 235 -39.71 13.09 22.03
N THR A 236 -39.01 13.90 21.23
CA THR A 236 -38.79 15.32 21.49
C THR A 236 -39.01 16.28 20.32
N SER A 237 -39.51 15.84 19.18
CA SER A 237 -39.71 16.70 18.01
C SER A 237 -41.09 16.54 17.39
N ASN A 238 -41.65 17.64 16.87
CA ASN A 238 -42.85 17.66 16.02
C ASN A 238 -42.60 16.91 14.68
N GLN A 239 -41.64 16.01 14.59
CA GLN A 239 -41.36 15.23 13.39
C GLN A 239 -42.30 14.04 13.27
N LYS A 240 -42.84 13.84 12.06
CA LYS A 240 -43.66 12.68 11.74
C LYS A 240 -42.83 11.39 11.89
N PRO A 241 -43.45 10.29 12.34
CA PRO A 241 -42.82 8.97 12.38
C PRO A 241 -42.20 8.62 11.01
N LYS A 242 -40.99 8.03 11.01
CA LYS A 242 -40.26 7.65 9.78
C LYS A 242 -39.96 6.15 9.79
N VAL A 243 -39.93 5.58 8.58
CA VAL A 243 -39.61 4.17 8.37
C VAL A 243 -38.10 3.97 8.24
N TYR A 244 -37.58 3.00 9.01
CA TYR A 244 -36.17 2.62 9.02
C TYR A 244 -35.99 1.13 8.75
N HIS A 245 -34.92 0.79 8.05
CA HIS A 245 -34.56 -0.60 7.81
C HIS A 245 -33.78 -1.17 9.01
N ILE A 246 -33.94 -2.45 9.33
CA ILE A 246 -33.33 -3.11 10.49
C ILE A 246 -31.80 -2.96 10.54
N ASN A 247 -31.13 -2.88 9.39
CA ASN A 247 -29.69 -2.72 9.32
C ASN A 247 -29.18 -1.35 9.82
N SER A 248 -30.05 -0.34 9.87
CA SER A 248 -29.74 0.97 10.45
C SER A 248 -30.02 1.05 11.95
N LEU A 249 -30.58 0.00 12.56
CA LEU A 249 -31.01 -0.02 13.95
C LEU A 249 -30.13 -0.90 14.82
N LYS A 250 -29.92 -0.50 16.08
CA LYS A 250 -29.34 -1.34 17.12
C LYS A 250 -30.10 -1.17 18.46
N PRO A 251 -30.11 -2.19 19.32
CA PRO A 251 -30.78 -2.07 20.63
C PRO A 251 -30.08 -1.01 21.50
N PHE A 252 -30.88 -0.23 22.23
CA PHE A 252 -30.40 0.70 23.23
C PHE A 252 -30.36 0.02 24.60
N TYR A 253 -29.20 0.10 25.28
CA TYR A 253 -29.04 -0.37 26.65
C TYR A 253 -28.70 0.82 27.55
N SER A 254 -29.59 1.15 28.53
CA SER A 254 -29.30 2.18 29.53
C SER A 254 -28.24 1.64 30.51
N ARG A 255 -27.14 2.38 30.68
CA ARG A 255 -26.18 2.13 31.77
C ARG A 255 -26.48 3.10 32.90
N GLU A 256 -26.77 2.60 34.09
CA GLU A 256 -26.75 3.42 35.31
C GLU A 256 -25.32 3.93 35.54
N LEU A 257 -25.12 5.24 35.44
CA LEU A 257 -23.87 5.92 35.75
C LEU A 257 -23.67 5.95 37.27
N LYS A 258 -22.83 5.05 37.81
CA LYS A 258 -22.22 5.28 39.14
C LYS A 258 -21.11 6.30 38.96
N VAL A 259 -21.38 7.54 39.34
CA VAL A 259 -20.41 8.62 39.43
C VAL A 259 -19.53 8.38 40.66
N CYS A 260 -18.26 7.98 40.43
CA CYS A 260 -17.23 8.08 41.47
C CYS A 260 -16.61 9.48 41.37
N GLN A 261 -16.90 10.33 42.32
CA GLN A 261 -16.21 11.61 42.53
C GLN A 261 -14.82 11.32 43.11
N PHE A 262 -13.78 11.72 42.37
CA PHE A 262 -12.44 11.87 42.93
C PHE A 262 -12.20 13.36 43.20
N THR A 263 -12.06 13.70 44.45
CA THR A 263 -11.58 15.01 44.94
C THR A 263 -10.06 15.07 44.73
N ALA A 264 -9.60 16.05 43.97
CA ALA A 264 -8.19 16.38 43.89
C ALA A 264 -7.83 17.27 45.09
N GLN A 265 -6.89 16.85 45.91
CA GLN A 265 -6.22 17.70 46.89
C GLN A 265 -4.71 17.69 46.63
N GLY A 266 -4.13 18.88 46.66
CA GLY A 266 -2.77 19.14 47.06
C GLY A 266 -1.77 19.44 45.93
N GLY A 267 -1.46 20.73 45.83
CA GLY A 267 -0.36 21.25 45.02
C GLY A 267 1.01 20.95 45.65
N ASP A 268 2.00 21.06 44.82
CA ASP A 268 3.31 21.59 45.24
C ASP A 268 4.00 22.23 44.04
N ASP A 269 4.20 23.54 44.15
CA ASP A 269 4.98 24.35 43.22
C ASP A 269 6.47 24.11 43.47
N THR A 270 7.17 23.46 42.57
CA THR A 270 8.63 23.50 42.51
C THR A 270 9.07 24.01 41.17
N GLU A 271 9.61 25.23 41.18
CA GLU A 271 10.31 25.86 40.07
C GLU A 271 11.47 24.98 39.63
N TRP A 272 11.55 24.78 38.34
CA TRP A 272 12.64 24.06 37.68
C TRP A 272 13.68 25.05 37.14
N PRO A 273 14.99 24.78 37.27
CA PRO A 273 16.02 25.66 36.74
C PRO A 273 16.08 25.58 35.22
N GLU A 274 16.06 26.74 34.58
CA GLU A 274 16.35 26.92 33.15
C GLU A 274 17.82 26.57 32.86
N GLY A 275 18.03 25.81 31.77
CA GLY A 275 19.25 25.83 31.01
C GLY A 275 20.48 25.15 31.61
N VAL A 276 20.59 23.84 31.47
CA VAL A 276 21.90 23.16 31.54
C VAL A 276 22.22 22.59 30.17
N TYR A 277 23.06 23.30 29.43
CA TYR A 277 23.78 22.74 28.30
C TYR A 277 24.89 21.83 28.84
N TYR A 278 24.74 20.52 28.61
CA TYR A 278 25.77 19.56 28.96
C TYR A 278 26.92 19.65 27.96
N GLU A 279 28.08 20.11 28.42
CA GLU A 279 29.36 19.81 27.80
C GLU A 279 29.63 18.31 27.87
N GLY A 280 29.88 17.72 26.68
CA GLY A 280 29.93 16.29 26.50
C GLY A 280 31.08 15.61 27.27
N LYS A 281 30.76 14.48 27.86
CA LYS A 281 31.78 13.49 28.27
C LYS A 281 32.37 12.86 27.01
N SER A 282 33.71 13.01 26.92
CA SER A 282 34.72 12.32 26.13
C SER A 282 34.34 11.72 24.77
N ALA A 283 35.01 12.25 23.75
CA ALA A 283 35.20 11.62 22.46
C ALA A 283 35.53 10.13 22.64
N GLY A 284 34.69 9.24 22.04
CA GLY A 284 35.09 7.84 21.90
C GLY A 284 36.38 7.80 21.08
N GLY A 285 37.40 7.10 21.59
CA GLY A 285 38.73 7.10 20.98
C GLY A 285 38.65 6.63 19.51
N VAL A 286 39.42 7.27 18.66
CA VAL A 286 39.59 6.96 17.22
C VAL A 286 40.08 5.50 17.00
N GLU A 287 40.52 4.82 18.07
CA GLU A 287 40.98 3.43 18.08
C GLU A 287 39.94 2.37 17.78
N GLU A 288 38.64 2.74 17.71
CA GLU A 288 37.52 1.80 17.53
C GLU A 288 36.94 1.74 16.08
N VAL A 289 37.63 2.36 15.09
CA VAL A 289 37.18 2.31 13.68
C VAL A 289 37.44 0.91 13.12
N ASN A 290 36.39 0.29 12.55
CA ASN A 290 36.51 -1.02 11.90
C ASN A 290 37.15 -0.87 10.52
N LEU A 291 38.47 -1.01 10.47
CA LEU A 291 39.28 -0.94 9.26
C LEU A 291 39.40 -2.32 8.60
N SER A 292 39.41 -2.35 7.28
CA SER A 292 39.70 -3.58 6.53
C SER A 292 41.03 -4.19 6.87
N MET A 293 41.08 -5.51 7.06
CA MET A 293 42.32 -6.26 7.23
C MET A 293 43.16 -6.30 5.94
N THR A 294 42.58 -6.07 4.79
CA THR A 294 43.23 -6.10 3.47
C THR A 294 43.99 -4.80 3.16
N LEU A 295 43.76 -3.73 3.93
CA LEU A 295 44.45 -2.46 3.75
C LEU A 295 45.93 -2.55 4.16
N GLY A 296 46.80 -1.97 3.35
CA GLY A 296 48.23 -1.83 3.66
C GLY A 296 48.48 -0.89 4.87
N ARG A 297 49.65 -0.99 5.47
CA ARG A 297 50.02 -0.18 6.65
C ARG A 297 49.85 1.32 6.41
N MET A 298 50.30 1.81 5.26
CA MET A 298 50.14 3.22 4.86
C MET A 298 48.72 3.66 4.75
N GLN A 299 47.88 2.85 4.13
CA GLN A 299 46.45 3.14 3.95
C GLN A 299 45.72 3.22 5.30
N ARG A 300 46.02 2.33 6.24
CA ARG A 300 45.45 2.36 7.59
C ARG A 300 45.85 3.62 8.34
N GLN A 301 47.11 4.03 8.22
CA GLN A 301 47.60 5.25 8.84
C GLN A 301 46.91 6.49 8.30
N GLN A 302 46.73 6.61 6.96
CA GLN A 302 46.01 7.70 6.32
C GLN A 302 44.58 7.84 6.83
N ILE A 303 43.84 6.71 6.96
CA ILE A 303 42.48 6.73 7.51
C ILE A 303 42.49 7.15 8.98
N GLN A 304 43.41 6.65 9.79
CA GLN A 304 43.49 7.01 11.20
C GLN A 304 43.78 8.51 11.38
N GLU A 305 44.66 9.09 10.59
CA GLU A 305 44.94 10.52 10.57
C GLU A 305 43.69 11.32 10.17
N LEU A 306 43.02 10.88 9.12
CA LEU A 306 41.74 11.49 8.66
C LEU A 306 40.67 11.42 9.75
N CYS A 307 40.41 10.25 10.34
CA CYS A 307 39.45 10.10 11.41
C CYS A 307 39.80 10.93 12.65
N THR A 308 41.06 11.07 12.97
CA THR A 308 41.53 11.87 14.11
C THR A 308 41.24 13.36 13.90
N SER A 309 41.37 13.88 12.67
CA SER A 309 41.11 15.29 12.36
C SER A 309 39.61 15.62 12.47
N TYR A 310 38.71 14.63 12.36
CA TYR A 310 37.27 14.79 12.50
C TYR A 310 36.68 14.13 13.79
N ALA A 311 37.54 13.82 14.77
CA ALA A 311 37.15 13.07 15.99
C ALA A 311 35.98 13.70 16.76
N LEU A 312 35.80 15.02 16.74
CA LEU A 312 34.67 15.72 17.39
C LEU A 312 33.30 15.39 16.79
N LYS A 313 33.24 14.84 15.58
CA LYS A 313 31.99 14.43 14.91
C LYS A 313 31.66 12.95 15.14
N PHE A 314 32.62 12.22 15.68
CA PHE A 314 32.44 10.83 16.07
C PHE A 314 31.96 10.76 17.53
N SER A 315 30.65 10.60 17.72
CA SER A 315 30.06 10.60 19.05
C SER A 315 28.95 9.54 19.17
N ALA A 316 28.85 8.92 20.33
CA ALA A 316 27.73 8.05 20.70
C ALA A 316 26.46 8.87 21.04
N THR A 317 26.63 10.17 21.36
CA THR A 317 25.54 11.09 21.67
C THR A 317 25.19 11.90 20.43
N PRO A 318 23.93 11.90 19.99
CA PRO A 318 23.51 12.70 18.85
C PRO A 318 23.60 14.20 19.15
N ARG A 319 24.07 15.00 18.19
CA ARG A 319 24.01 16.46 18.25
C ARG A 319 22.88 16.96 17.37
N LEU A 320 22.32 18.11 17.68
CA LEU A 320 21.27 18.71 16.87
C LEU A 320 21.85 19.39 15.63
N THR A 321 21.20 19.16 14.48
CA THR A 321 21.48 19.93 13.26
C THR A 321 20.66 21.20 13.24
N GLU A 322 21.23 22.27 12.68
CA GLU A 322 20.52 23.52 12.40
C GLU A 322 19.97 23.58 10.96
N GLN A 323 20.30 22.57 10.14
CA GLN A 323 19.94 22.51 8.71
C GLN A 323 18.48 22.07 8.44
N ALA A 324 17.82 21.46 9.44
CA ALA A 324 16.47 20.98 9.28
C ALA A 324 15.70 21.00 10.60
N TYR A 325 14.41 21.32 10.49
CA TYR A 325 13.42 21.22 11.57
C TYR A 325 12.24 20.38 11.09
N HIS A 326 11.63 19.64 11.99
CA HIS A 326 10.46 18.85 11.64
C HIS A 326 9.20 19.44 12.25
N SER A 327 8.19 19.69 11.39
CA SER A 327 6.82 20.05 11.75
C SER A 327 5.86 18.87 11.54
N ILE A 328 4.84 18.77 12.39
CA ILE A 328 3.78 17.76 12.27
C ILE A 328 2.49 18.49 11.84
N ASP A 329 2.20 18.49 10.55
CA ASP A 329 0.95 19.09 10.05
C ASP A 329 -0.22 18.12 10.18
N THR A 330 -1.13 18.42 11.10
CA THR A 330 -2.37 17.68 11.32
C THR A 330 -3.62 18.43 10.77
N GLY A 331 -3.43 19.55 10.06
CA GLY A 331 -4.52 20.42 9.65
C GLY A 331 -5.37 20.86 10.86
N ASN A 332 -6.68 20.80 10.71
CA ASN A 332 -7.65 21.15 11.76
C ASN A 332 -8.06 19.94 12.64
N ALA A 333 -7.23 18.91 12.72
CA ALA A 333 -7.55 17.74 13.54
C ALA A 333 -7.50 18.09 15.04
N HIS A 334 -8.52 17.67 15.79
CA HIS A 334 -8.53 17.78 17.24
C HIS A 334 -7.45 16.91 17.89
N PRO A 335 -6.92 17.30 19.05
CA PRO A 335 -5.95 16.53 19.78
C PRO A 335 -6.40 15.09 20.03
N ILE A 336 -5.53 14.13 19.75
CA ILE A 336 -5.77 12.70 19.93
C ILE A 336 -5.13 12.25 21.24
N LYS A 337 -5.97 11.81 22.20
CA LYS A 337 -5.53 11.25 23.47
C LYS A 337 -5.79 9.74 23.50
N VAL A 338 -4.74 8.96 23.70
CA VAL A 338 -4.83 7.50 23.88
C VAL A 338 -4.30 7.14 25.28
N GLN A 339 -5.07 6.34 26.02
CA GLN A 339 -4.64 5.87 27.33
C GLN A 339 -3.41 4.94 27.21
N PRO A 340 -2.50 4.95 28.21
CA PRO A 340 -1.35 4.05 28.21
C PRO A 340 -1.80 2.59 28.26
N TYR A 341 -1.07 1.71 27.58
CA TYR A 341 -1.33 0.29 27.67
C TYR A 341 -0.96 -0.27 29.05
N ARG A 342 -1.72 -1.25 29.54
CA ARG A 342 -1.38 -1.96 30.76
C ARG A 342 -0.13 -2.81 30.52
N VAL A 343 0.90 -2.58 31.32
CA VAL A 343 2.22 -3.24 31.20
C VAL A 343 2.55 -4.02 32.50
N SER A 344 3.41 -5.04 32.37
CA SER A 344 3.91 -5.81 33.53
C SER A 344 4.83 -4.95 34.44
N PRO A 345 5.07 -5.34 35.67
CA PRO A 345 6.03 -4.63 36.56
C PRO A 345 7.43 -4.50 35.94
N GLN A 346 7.95 -5.58 35.33
CA GLN A 346 9.24 -5.55 34.67
C GLN A 346 9.29 -4.55 33.48
N ALA A 347 8.19 -4.48 32.72
CA ALA A 347 8.07 -3.51 31.63
C ALA A 347 7.98 -2.06 32.15
N LYS A 348 7.40 -1.81 33.33
CA LYS A 348 7.39 -0.48 33.96
C LYS A 348 8.79 -0.01 34.27
N THR A 349 9.62 -0.85 34.91
CA THR A 349 11.02 -0.53 35.26
C THR A 349 11.84 -0.25 33.98
N ALA A 350 11.59 -1.02 32.90
CA ALA A 350 12.25 -0.77 31.61
C ALA A 350 11.84 0.59 31.01
N ILE A 351 10.54 0.95 31.09
CA ILE A 351 10.05 2.26 30.63
C ILE A 351 10.69 3.39 31.44
N GLU A 352 10.75 3.27 32.77
CA GLU A 352 11.32 4.28 33.66
C GLU A 352 12.80 4.52 33.36
N ARG A 353 13.57 3.46 33.14
CA ARG A 353 14.98 3.54 32.76
C ARG A 353 15.19 4.28 31.45
N GLU A 354 14.46 3.88 30.40
CA GLU A 354 14.56 4.54 29.07
C GLU A 354 14.14 6.02 29.13
N ILE A 355 13.12 6.36 29.95
CA ILE A 355 12.73 7.76 30.16
C ILE A 355 13.84 8.55 30.84
N GLN A 356 14.47 8.02 31.87
CA GLN A 356 15.58 8.69 32.54
C GLN A 356 16.75 8.94 31.59
N ASP A 357 17.12 7.94 30.78
CA ASP A 357 18.17 8.08 29.77
C ASP A 357 17.81 9.15 28.74
N MET A 358 16.55 9.20 28.26
CA MET A 358 16.10 10.20 27.30
C MET A 358 16.01 11.61 27.90
N LEU A 359 15.64 11.74 29.18
CA LEU A 359 15.65 13.02 29.91
C LEU A 359 17.09 13.55 30.09
N GLN A 360 18.02 12.67 30.50
CA GLN A 360 19.43 13.04 30.63
C GLN A 360 20.07 13.48 29.31
N MET A 361 19.62 12.89 28.19
CA MET A 361 20.07 13.29 26.85
C MET A 361 19.35 14.52 26.29
N GLY A 362 18.38 15.09 27.02
CA GLY A 362 17.58 16.23 26.54
C GLY A 362 16.66 15.91 25.34
N VAL A 363 16.46 14.64 25.05
CA VAL A 363 15.66 14.17 23.92
C VAL A 363 14.17 14.36 24.13
N ILE A 364 13.73 14.25 25.40
CA ILE A 364 12.34 14.46 25.83
C ILE A 364 12.28 15.47 26.98
N ARG A 365 11.07 16.03 27.19
CA ARG A 365 10.74 16.86 28.35
C ARG A 365 9.37 16.49 28.90
N PRO A 366 9.03 16.81 30.19
CA PRO A 366 7.67 16.71 30.70
C PRO A 366 6.71 17.56 29.87
N SER A 367 5.48 17.11 29.67
CA SER A 367 4.49 17.75 28.80
C SER A 367 3.15 17.99 29.49
N GLY A 368 2.49 19.10 29.15
CA GLY A 368 1.08 19.39 29.42
C GLY A 368 0.17 19.27 28.19
N SER A 369 0.66 18.66 27.10
CA SER A 369 -0.04 18.60 25.83
C SER A 369 -1.41 17.93 25.89
N ALA A 370 -2.34 18.40 25.06
CA ALA A 370 -3.62 17.75 24.82
C ALA A 370 -3.50 16.47 23.98
N TRP A 371 -2.35 16.29 23.28
CA TRP A 371 -2.05 15.08 22.52
C TRP A 371 -1.41 14.03 23.42
N ALA A 372 -1.72 12.74 23.18
CA ALA A 372 -1.07 11.66 23.90
C ALA A 372 -1.08 10.35 23.08
N SER A 373 0.09 9.84 22.73
CA SER A 373 0.27 8.54 22.12
C SER A 373 0.78 7.52 23.15
N PRO A 374 0.37 6.24 23.11
CA PRO A 374 0.81 5.25 24.08
C PRO A 374 2.18 4.67 23.74
N VAL A 375 2.90 4.20 24.75
CA VAL A 375 4.17 3.49 24.62
C VAL A 375 3.94 2.00 24.35
N VAL A 376 4.74 1.42 23.45
CA VAL A 376 4.80 -0.01 23.16
C VAL A 376 6.23 -0.49 23.31
N LEU A 377 6.42 -1.55 24.07
CA LEU A 377 7.70 -2.21 24.22
C LEU A 377 7.81 -3.39 23.26
N VAL A 378 8.86 -3.43 22.45
CA VAL A 378 9.12 -4.50 21.49
C VAL A 378 10.41 -5.22 21.89
N PRO A 379 10.36 -6.53 22.22
CA PRO A 379 11.57 -7.29 22.54
C PRO A 379 12.46 -7.40 21.31
N LYS A 380 13.75 -7.14 21.46
CA LYS A 380 14.77 -7.40 20.44
C LYS A 380 15.25 -8.86 20.50
N PRO A 381 15.87 -9.37 19.42
CA PRO A 381 16.43 -10.74 19.40
C PRO A 381 17.54 -10.99 20.43
N ASP A 382 18.25 -9.94 20.84
CA ASP A 382 19.33 -9.94 21.87
C ASP A 382 18.79 -9.91 23.32
N GLY A 383 17.48 -9.90 23.52
CA GLY A 383 16.82 -9.83 24.84
C GLY A 383 16.62 -8.41 25.37
N GLU A 384 17.17 -7.39 24.71
CA GLU A 384 16.90 -6.00 25.04
C GLU A 384 15.49 -5.58 24.61
N ILE A 385 14.98 -4.49 25.19
CA ILE A 385 13.67 -3.94 24.87
C ILE A 385 13.82 -2.68 24.04
N ARG A 386 13.11 -2.60 22.91
CA ARG A 386 12.98 -1.38 22.12
C ARG A 386 11.79 -0.58 22.63
N PHE A 387 12.01 0.64 23.06
CA PHE A 387 10.99 1.60 23.43
C PHE A 387 10.43 2.27 22.19
N CYS A 388 9.14 2.10 21.93
CA CYS A 388 8.46 2.63 20.74
C CYS A 388 7.19 3.37 21.12
N MET A 389 6.85 4.44 20.41
CA MET A 389 5.58 5.14 20.52
C MET A 389 4.61 4.64 19.47
N ASP A 390 3.34 4.45 19.82
CA ASP A 390 2.30 4.08 18.88
C ASP A 390 1.65 5.34 18.25
N TYR A 391 2.32 5.90 17.27
CA TYR A 391 1.82 7.05 16.53
C TYR A 391 0.80 6.73 15.44
N ARG A 392 0.28 5.52 15.33
CA ARG A 392 -0.66 5.14 14.24
C ARG A 392 -1.86 6.07 14.12
N LYS A 393 -2.43 6.52 15.23
CA LYS A 393 -3.57 7.45 15.23
C LYS A 393 -3.15 8.86 14.82
N LEU A 394 -2.02 9.36 15.31
CA LEU A 394 -1.44 10.63 14.89
C LEU A 394 -1.08 10.61 13.40
N ASN A 395 -0.41 9.55 12.94
CA ASN A 395 -0.04 9.37 11.54
C ASN A 395 -1.24 9.34 10.59
N ALA A 396 -2.40 8.87 11.05
CA ALA A 396 -3.63 8.84 10.25
C ALA A 396 -4.16 10.24 9.91
N VAL A 397 -3.94 11.22 10.81
CA VAL A 397 -4.37 12.62 10.62
C VAL A 397 -3.25 13.54 10.14
N THR A 398 -2.00 13.07 10.15
CA THR A 398 -0.85 13.82 9.65
C THR A 398 -0.86 13.88 8.13
N ARG A 399 -0.70 15.05 7.54
CA ARG A 399 -0.52 15.21 6.09
C ARG A 399 0.76 14.54 5.63
N PRO A 400 0.72 13.70 4.56
CA PRO A 400 1.91 13.02 4.07
C PRO A 400 2.88 14.01 3.41
N ASP A 401 4.17 13.85 3.68
CA ASP A 401 5.23 14.42 2.88
C ASP A 401 5.57 13.42 1.75
N ASN A 402 5.51 13.89 0.51
CA ASN A 402 5.72 13.06 -0.68
C ASN A 402 7.17 13.14 -1.20
N TYR A 403 8.14 13.39 -0.32
CA TYR A 403 9.54 13.38 -0.71
C TYR A 403 9.93 12.02 -1.32
N PRO A 404 10.57 12.00 -2.50
CA PRO A 404 10.91 10.76 -3.18
C PRO A 404 11.98 9.99 -2.41
N MET A 405 11.64 8.78 -1.96
CA MET A 405 12.62 7.89 -1.34
C MET A 405 13.48 7.22 -2.42
N PRO A 406 14.81 7.17 -2.26
CA PRO A 406 15.70 6.54 -3.21
C PRO A 406 15.41 5.04 -3.36
N ARG A 407 15.61 4.51 -4.57
CA ARG A 407 15.43 3.07 -4.83
C ARG A 407 16.62 2.28 -4.30
N ARG A 408 16.35 1.24 -3.54
CA ARG A 408 17.41 0.40 -2.93
C ARG A 408 18.25 -0.30 -3.99
N ASP A 409 17.60 -0.78 -5.06
CA ASP A 409 18.27 -1.53 -6.12
C ASP A 409 19.35 -0.66 -6.80
N GLU A 410 19.03 0.59 -7.14
CA GLU A 410 19.99 1.55 -7.72
C GLU A 410 21.19 1.84 -6.81
N ARG A 411 20.97 1.85 -5.46
CA ARG A 411 22.05 2.05 -4.50
C ARG A 411 22.98 0.84 -4.42
N LEU A 412 22.41 -0.38 -4.43
CA LEU A 412 23.18 -1.63 -4.42
C LEU A 412 23.99 -1.80 -5.71
N GLU A 413 23.43 -1.43 -6.86
CA GLU A 413 24.09 -1.49 -8.15
C GLU A 413 25.32 -0.56 -8.23
N LYS A 414 25.18 0.68 -7.75
CA LYS A 414 26.30 1.64 -7.68
C LYS A 414 27.44 1.12 -6.81
N LEU A 415 27.11 0.61 -5.61
CA LEU A 415 28.12 0.07 -4.69
C LEU A 415 28.75 -1.23 -5.22
N GLY A 416 27.96 -2.05 -5.94
CA GLY A 416 28.41 -3.37 -6.37
C GLY A 416 29.67 -3.35 -7.21
N ARG A 417 29.90 -2.32 -8.01
CA ARG A 417 31.06 -2.18 -8.92
C ARG A 417 32.34 -1.75 -8.22
N ALA A 418 32.23 -1.04 -7.11
CA ALA A 418 33.37 -0.39 -6.46
C ALA A 418 34.36 -1.37 -5.83
N GLN A 419 35.63 -0.98 -5.84
CA GLN A 419 36.72 -1.70 -5.21
C GLN A 419 36.95 -1.30 -3.74
N PHE A 420 36.73 -0.04 -3.41
CA PHE A 420 36.80 0.48 -2.06
C PHE A 420 35.46 1.07 -1.65
N ILE A 421 34.96 0.59 -0.53
CA ILE A 421 33.64 1.02 -0.01
C ILE A 421 33.81 1.39 1.46
N SER A 422 33.24 2.54 1.84
CA SER A 422 33.12 2.94 3.24
C SER A 422 31.66 3.17 3.58
N THR A 423 31.21 2.67 4.72
CA THR A 423 29.86 2.90 5.23
C THR A 423 29.89 3.64 6.54
N LEU A 424 29.03 4.64 6.69
CA LEU A 424 28.90 5.47 7.89
C LEU A 424 27.47 5.35 8.40
N ASP A 425 27.31 5.06 9.71
CA ASP A 425 26.01 4.99 10.42
C ASP A 425 25.84 6.31 11.20
N LEU A 426 24.79 7.07 10.91
CA LEU A 426 24.51 8.31 11.61
C LEU A 426 23.96 8.03 13.01
N THR A 427 24.56 8.61 14.05
CA THR A 427 24.23 8.34 15.47
C THR A 427 22.79 8.68 15.79
N LYS A 428 21.93 7.67 15.98
CA LYS A 428 20.49 7.87 16.27
C LYS A 428 19.84 8.90 15.33
N GLY A 429 20.09 8.79 14.02
CA GLY A 429 19.88 9.79 12.97
C GLY A 429 18.70 10.73 13.16
N TYR A 430 17.49 10.20 13.42
CA TYR A 430 16.29 11.03 13.62
C TYR A 430 16.42 11.97 14.84
N TRP A 431 17.07 11.56 15.93
CA TRP A 431 17.24 12.40 17.11
C TRP A 431 18.18 13.60 16.90
N GLN A 432 18.83 13.68 15.74
CA GLN A 432 19.65 14.84 15.37
C GLN A 432 18.82 15.99 14.75
N VAL A 433 17.56 15.74 14.41
CA VAL A 433 16.63 16.74 13.84
C VAL A 433 15.72 17.29 14.94
N PRO A 434 15.78 18.59 15.27
CA PRO A 434 14.88 19.20 16.24
C PRO A 434 13.43 19.27 15.73
N LEU A 435 12.47 19.24 16.66
CA LEU A 435 11.06 19.53 16.40
C LEU A 435 10.77 21.01 16.62
N ASP A 436 9.85 21.57 15.82
CA ASP A 436 9.25 22.87 16.14
C ASP A 436 8.35 22.77 17.38
N GLU A 437 8.03 23.90 18.05
CA GLU A 437 7.25 23.89 19.29
C GLU A 437 5.88 23.23 19.11
N SER A 438 5.23 23.45 17.96
CA SER A 438 3.93 22.85 17.67
C SER A 438 4.03 21.33 17.44
N ALA A 439 5.12 20.85 16.89
CA ALA A 439 5.38 19.43 16.69
C ALA A 439 5.76 18.73 18.00
N LYS A 440 6.45 19.44 18.92
CA LYS A 440 6.74 18.89 20.27
C LYS A 440 5.45 18.49 20.98
N GLU A 441 4.46 19.39 21.04
CA GLU A 441 3.16 19.10 21.65
C GLU A 441 2.48 17.87 20.99
N ARG A 442 2.51 17.78 19.64
CA ARG A 442 1.89 16.67 18.91
C ARG A 442 2.64 15.35 19.08
N SER A 443 3.94 15.40 19.37
CA SER A 443 4.77 14.23 19.65
C SER A 443 4.53 13.60 21.02
N ALA A 444 3.70 14.23 21.86
CA ALA A 444 3.51 13.83 23.24
C ALA A 444 3.07 12.36 23.38
N PHE A 445 3.65 11.70 24.37
CA PHE A 445 3.37 10.31 24.69
C PHE A 445 3.11 10.10 26.17
N THR A 446 2.20 9.18 26.47
CA THR A 446 1.76 8.89 27.83
C THR A 446 2.38 7.60 28.35
N THR A 447 2.87 7.64 29.57
CA THR A 447 3.37 6.50 30.32
C THR A 447 2.45 6.19 31.49
N HIS A 448 2.79 5.21 32.30
CA HIS A 448 2.05 4.91 33.53
C HIS A 448 2.30 5.93 34.66
N VAL A 449 3.32 6.81 34.51
CA VAL A 449 3.70 7.83 35.51
C VAL A 449 3.28 9.21 35.06
N ARG A 450 3.72 9.66 33.87
CA ARG A 450 3.53 11.03 33.40
C ARG A 450 3.38 11.10 31.86
N LEU A 451 3.08 12.30 31.39
CA LEU A 451 3.09 12.69 29.98
C LEU A 451 4.43 13.35 29.66
N TYR A 452 5.03 12.98 28.54
CA TYR A 452 6.27 13.54 28.02
C TYR A 452 6.09 13.90 26.55
N GLU A 453 6.96 14.76 26.03
CA GLU A 453 7.02 15.11 24.62
C GLU A 453 8.46 15.14 24.12
N PHE A 454 8.66 14.94 22.83
CA PHE A 454 9.99 14.94 22.25
C PHE A 454 10.45 16.36 21.88
N ASN A 455 11.70 16.68 22.16
CA ASN A 455 12.39 17.86 21.63
C ASN A 455 12.94 17.63 20.22
N VAL A 456 13.14 16.37 19.85
CA VAL A 456 13.75 15.91 18.60
C VAL A 456 12.82 14.94 17.88
N LEU A 457 13.08 14.66 16.61
CA LEU A 457 12.30 13.79 15.76
C LEU A 457 12.27 12.34 16.29
N PRO A 458 11.15 11.81 16.81
CA PRO A 458 11.07 10.45 17.30
C PRO A 458 10.87 9.44 16.16
N PHE A 459 11.24 8.20 16.44
CA PHE A 459 10.92 7.08 15.56
C PHE A 459 9.40 6.83 15.52
N GLY A 460 8.89 6.49 14.34
CA GLY A 460 7.48 6.08 14.16
C GLY A 460 6.55 7.18 13.65
N LEU A 461 6.98 8.42 13.53
CA LEU A 461 6.24 9.47 12.83
C LEU A 461 6.20 9.22 11.32
N ARG A 462 5.06 9.55 10.68
CA ARG A 462 4.80 9.30 9.27
C ARG A 462 5.83 9.92 8.33
N ASN A 463 6.19 11.17 8.58
CA ASN A 463 7.05 11.97 7.71
C ASN A 463 8.54 11.96 8.13
N ALA A 464 8.89 11.27 9.23
CA ALA A 464 10.27 11.20 9.71
C ALA A 464 11.26 10.69 8.65
N PRO A 465 10.96 9.60 7.90
CA PRO A 465 11.86 9.14 6.84
C PRO A 465 12.07 10.17 5.73
N ALA A 466 11.01 10.88 5.32
CA ALA A 466 11.05 11.86 4.24
C ALA A 466 11.92 13.08 4.60
N ILE A 467 11.74 13.64 5.79
CA ILE A 467 12.53 14.78 6.29
C ILE A 467 13.99 14.38 6.44
N PHE A 468 14.26 13.22 7.03
CA PHE A 468 15.63 12.77 7.25
C PHE A 468 16.35 12.46 5.94
N GLN A 469 15.66 11.82 4.98
CA GLN A 469 16.23 11.59 3.65
C GLN A 469 16.55 12.91 2.94
N ARG A 470 15.67 13.91 3.02
CA ARG A 470 15.91 15.26 2.45
C ARG A 470 17.15 15.92 3.06
N LEU A 471 17.33 15.78 4.37
CA LEU A 471 18.52 16.30 5.06
C LEU A 471 19.80 15.64 4.54
N VAL A 472 19.79 14.30 4.44
CA VAL A 472 20.96 13.54 4.00
C VAL A 472 21.22 13.70 2.50
N ASP A 473 20.19 13.82 1.67
CA ASP A 473 20.34 14.17 0.25
C ASP A 473 20.97 15.57 0.10
N GLY A 474 20.58 16.53 0.97
CA GLY A 474 21.20 17.86 1.06
C GLY A 474 22.70 17.78 1.43
N LEU A 475 23.06 16.92 2.38
CA LEU A 475 24.45 16.66 2.74
C LEU A 475 25.28 16.12 1.56
N LEU A 476 24.66 15.32 0.67
CA LEU A 476 25.34 14.69 -0.46
C LEU A 476 25.23 15.49 -1.77
N VAL A 477 24.75 16.72 -1.75
CA VAL A 477 24.70 17.57 -2.95
C VAL A 477 26.13 17.73 -3.52
N GLY A 478 26.28 17.47 -4.83
CA GLY A 478 27.58 17.48 -5.51
C GLY A 478 28.44 16.23 -5.32
N LEU A 479 28.04 15.27 -4.46
CA LEU A 479 28.79 14.05 -4.15
C LEU A 479 28.15 12.78 -4.73
N GLY A 480 27.04 12.90 -5.50
CA GLY A 480 26.18 11.78 -5.95
C GLY A 480 26.85 10.76 -6.88
N GLU A 481 28.03 11.08 -7.44
CA GLU A 481 28.78 10.16 -8.29
C GLU A 481 29.53 9.08 -7.45
N TYR A 482 29.94 9.42 -6.22
CA TYR A 482 30.74 8.56 -5.36
C TYR A 482 30.19 8.35 -3.95
N ALA A 483 29.08 8.99 -3.61
CA ALA A 483 28.40 8.82 -2.33
C ALA A 483 26.90 8.63 -2.52
N VAL A 484 26.33 7.73 -1.75
CA VAL A 484 24.89 7.46 -1.71
C VAL A 484 24.42 7.32 -0.27
N ALA A 485 23.15 7.66 -0.04
CA ALA A 485 22.54 7.47 1.25
C ALA A 485 21.16 6.81 1.15
N TYR A 486 20.84 6.06 2.17
CA TYR A 486 19.50 5.54 2.40
C TYR A 486 19.17 5.66 3.88
N LEU A 487 18.42 6.71 4.23
CA LEU A 487 18.18 7.10 5.63
C LEU A 487 19.48 7.28 6.40
N ASP A 488 19.67 6.53 7.48
CA ASP A 488 20.83 6.64 8.40
C ASP A 488 22.14 6.05 7.82
N ASP A 489 22.08 5.26 6.74
CA ASP A 489 23.18 4.55 6.14
C ASP A 489 23.77 5.34 4.96
N VAL A 490 24.93 5.97 5.14
CA VAL A 490 25.70 6.66 4.09
C VAL A 490 26.80 5.74 3.60
N ALA A 491 26.96 5.58 2.28
CA ALA A 491 28.02 4.79 1.67
C ALA A 491 28.83 5.61 0.66
N ILE A 492 30.13 5.51 0.72
CA ILE A 492 31.11 6.12 -0.20
C ILE A 492 31.81 4.99 -0.94
N PHE A 493 31.95 5.10 -2.27
CA PHE A 493 32.41 3.99 -3.10
C PHE A 493 33.23 4.49 -4.28
N LEU A 494 34.39 3.86 -4.55
CA LEU A 494 35.29 4.20 -5.64
C LEU A 494 36.17 3.01 -6.03
N ASP A 495 36.82 3.13 -7.18
CA ASP A 495 37.76 2.12 -7.70
C ASP A 495 39.22 2.45 -7.36
N SER A 496 39.57 3.73 -7.12
CA SER A 496 40.88 4.20 -6.77
C SER A 496 40.98 4.55 -5.29
N TRP A 497 42.09 4.12 -4.61
CA TRP A 497 42.31 4.42 -3.20
C TRP A 497 42.53 5.91 -2.94
N ALA A 498 43.29 6.59 -3.78
CA ALA A 498 43.63 8.01 -3.57
C ALA A 498 42.38 8.88 -3.64
N GLU A 499 41.54 8.65 -4.65
CA GLU A 499 40.25 9.32 -4.81
C GLU A 499 39.27 8.98 -3.69
N HIS A 500 39.29 7.71 -3.23
CA HIS A 500 38.42 7.28 -2.12
C HIS A 500 38.73 8.05 -0.82
N LEU A 501 39.99 8.28 -0.52
CA LEU A 501 40.42 9.05 0.65
C LEU A 501 40.01 10.53 0.56
N GLU A 502 40.19 11.14 -0.63
CA GLU A 502 39.79 12.52 -0.88
C GLU A 502 38.24 12.68 -0.73
N HIS A 503 37.47 11.76 -1.31
CA HIS A 503 36.02 11.83 -1.25
C HIS A 503 35.49 11.52 0.15
N LEU A 504 36.13 10.64 0.89
CA LEU A 504 35.79 10.40 2.29
C LEU A 504 36.00 11.67 3.12
N GLN A 505 37.12 12.42 2.87
CA GLN A 505 37.37 13.71 3.49
C GLN A 505 36.27 14.72 3.17
N LYS A 506 35.85 14.86 1.90
CA LYS A 506 34.75 15.75 1.49
C LYS A 506 33.40 15.42 2.20
N VAL A 507 33.11 14.13 2.32
CA VAL A 507 31.88 13.70 3.05
C VAL A 507 32.01 14.07 4.55
N PHE A 508 33.18 13.92 5.18
CA PHE A 508 33.38 14.34 6.58
C PHE A 508 33.29 15.87 6.74
N GLU A 509 33.72 16.66 5.76
CA GLU A 509 33.54 18.11 5.75
C GLU A 509 32.05 18.49 5.71
N HIS A 510 31.27 17.90 4.82
CA HIS A 510 29.82 18.12 4.75
C HIS A 510 29.08 17.68 6.03
N ILE A 511 29.53 16.57 6.66
CA ILE A 511 29.01 16.13 7.97
C ILE A 511 29.36 17.18 9.05
N ARG A 512 30.54 17.80 8.97
CA ARG A 512 30.96 18.87 9.88
C ARG A 512 30.07 20.11 9.70
N GLU A 513 29.81 20.52 8.48
CA GLU A 513 29.00 21.70 8.15
C GLU A 513 27.52 21.53 8.51
N THR A 514 26.96 20.35 8.31
CA THR A 514 25.58 20.04 8.68
C THR A 514 25.35 19.81 10.18
N GLY A 515 26.44 19.73 10.96
CA GLY A 515 26.38 19.47 12.40
C GLY A 515 26.08 18.03 12.79
N LEU A 516 25.91 17.13 11.83
CA LEU A 516 25.57 15.72 12.08
C LEU A 516 26.70 14.96 12.77
N THR A 517 26.35 13.87 13.46
CA THR A 517 27.27 12.98 14.17
C THR A 517 27.19 11.56 13.64
N VAL A 518 28.33 10.89 13.59
CA VAL A 518 28.52 9.53 13.08
C VAL A 518 28.92 8.59 14.22
N LYS A 519 28.42 7.36 14.18
CA LYS A 519 28.74 6.30 15.12
C LYS A 519 29.92 5.48 14.60
N VAL A 520 31.09 5.73 15.14
CA VAL A 520 32.37 5.12 14.71
C VAL A 520 32.38 3.59 14.78
N LYS A 521 31.86 3.01 15.89
CA LYS A 521 31.89 1.54 16.13
C LYS A 521 31.14 0.72 15.07
N LYS A 522 30.22 1.34 14.35
CA LYS A 522 29.44 0.69 13.29
C LYS A 522 29.91 1.02 11.88
N GLY A 523 30.73 2.08 11.73
CA GLY A 523 31.31 2.45 10.46
C GLY A 523 32.26 1.37 9.97
N GLN A 524 32.29 1.13 8.69
CA GLN A 524 33.25 0.23 8.01
C GLN A 524 33.94 1.06 6.96
N ILE A 525 35.28 1.15 7.02
CA ILE A 525 36.05 2.05 6.15
C ILE A 525 37.04 1.28 5.30
N GLY A 526 37.03 1.54 3.99
CA GLY A 526 38.01 1.01 3.03
C GLY A 526 37.88 -0.50 2.81
N LEU A 527 36.66 -1.05 2.87
CA LEU A 527 36.43 -2.47 2.61
C LEU A 527 36.16 -2.72 1.12
N ASN A 528 36.56 -3.89 0.65
CA ASN A 528 36.25 -4.35 -0.70
C ASN A 528 34.81 -4.91 -0.81
N ARG A 529 34.26 -5.37 0.32
CA ARG A 529 32.89 -5.84 0.47
C ARG A 529 32.28 -5.34 1.76
N VAL A 530 31.06 -4.80 1.70
CA VAL A 530 30.35 -4.26 2.86
C VAL A 530 28.96 -4.85 2.97
N THR A 531 28.44 -4.83 4.19
CA THR A 531 27.01 -5.09 4.44
C THR A 531 26.24 -3.79 4.28
N TYR A 532 25.41 -3.68 3.24
CA TYR A 532 24.60 -2.50 2.98
C TYR A 532 23.15 -2.91 2.64
N LEU A 533 22.17 -2.28 3.28
CA LEU A 533 20.75 -2.57 3.11
C LEU A 533 20.41 -4.08 3.13
N GLY A 534 21.08 -4.84 4.00
CA GLY A 534 20.83 -6.27 4.17
C GLY A 534 21.34 -7.18 3.05
N HIS A 535 22.28 -6.69 2.24
CA HIS A 535 23.04 -7.42 1.23
C HIS A 535 24.54 -7.30 1.52
N GLN A 536 25.32 -8.23 1.00
CA GLN A 536 26.75 -8.11 0.93
C GLN A 536 27.13 -7.65 -0.47
N VAL A 537 27.80 -6.49 -0.59
CA VAL A 537 28.00 -5.77 -1.85
C VAL A 537 29.46 -5.42 -2.02
N GLY A 538 29.99 -5.52 -3.23
CA GLY A 538 31.34 -5.12 -3.62
C GLY A 538 32.03 -6.12 -4.53
N GLN A 539 33.14 -5.71 -5.18
CA GLN A 539 33.91 -6.53 -6.12
C GLN A 539 33.08 -7.09 -7.29
N GLY A 540 32.22 -6.26 -7.89
CA GLY A 540 31.36 -6.66 -9.00
C GLY A 540 30.18 -7.53 -8.62
N THR A 541 29.93 -7.80 -7.32
CA THR A 541 28.93 -8.77 -6.89
C THR A 541 27.97 -8.23 -5.83
N ILE A 542 26.75 -8.79 -5.84
CA ILE A 542 25.71 -8.54 -4.83
C ILE A 542 25.23 -9.91 -4.33
N ASN A 543 25.31 -10.15 -3.03
CA ASN A 543 24.92 -11.40 -2.39
C ASN A 543 23.86 -11.17 -1.29
N PRO A 544 23.03 -12.14 -0.97
CA PRO A 544 22.20 -12.11 0.23
C PRO A 544 23.08 -12.08 1.49
N LEU A 545 22.61 -11.42 2.56
CA LEU A 545 23.33 -11.43 3.83
C LEU A 545 23.21 -12.78 4.53
N HIS A 546 24.32 -13.46 4.81
CA HIS A 546 24.38 -14.79 5.42
C HIS A 546 23.55 -14.90 6.71
N ALA A 547 23.61 -13.93 7.62
CA ALA A 547 22.84 -13.95 8.86
C ALA A 547 21.32 -14.00 8.64
N LYS A 548 20.81 -13.39 7.55
CA LYS A 548 19.39 -13.46 7.18
C LYS A 548 19.03 -14.78 6.49
N VAL A 549 19.96 -15.33 5.71
CA VAL A 549 19.81 -16.66 5.08
C VAL A 549 19.80 -17.75 6.15
N ASP A 550 20.65 -17.68 7.16
CA ASP A 550 20.64 -18.57 8.32
C ASP A 550 19.31 -18.52 9.09
N ALA A 551 18.73 -17.33 9.24
CA ALA A 551 17.40 -17.17 9.84
C ALA A 551 16.30 -17.84 9.02
N ILE A 552 16.43 -17.90 7.69
CA ILE A 552 15.54 -18.67 6.79
C ILE A 552 15.77 -20.17 7.01
N GLN A 553 17.03 -20.61 7.11
CA GLN A 553 17.39 -22.01 7.31
C GLN A 553 16.84 -22.57 8.62
N LYS A 554 16.97 -21.84 9.72
CA LYS A 554 16.53 -22.24 11.07
C LYS A 554 15.02 -22.30 11.23
N ARG A 555 14.21 -21.83 10.26
CA ARG A 555 12.76 -21.88 10.33
C ARG A 555 12.25 -23.33 10.22
N SER A 556 11.47 -23.74 11.22
CA SER A 556 10.74 -25.01 11.22
C SER A 556 9.48 -24.94 10.33
N VAL A 557 8.80 -26.07 10.17
CA VAL A 557 7.52 -26.16 9.43
C VAL A 557 6.51 -25.14 9.96
N LEU A 558 5.83 -24.45 9.05
CA LEU A 558 4.96 -23.31 9.35
C LEU A 558 3.54 -23.78 9.69
N LYS A 559 3.07 -23.51 10.89
CA LYS A 559 1.77 -23.98 11.41
C LYS A 559 0.64 -22.97 11.25
N SER A 560 0.95 -21.69 11.03
CA SER A 560 -0.05 -20.63 10.92
C SER A 560 0.16 -19.75 9.70
N LYS A 561 -0.93 -19.15 9.22
CA LYS A 561 -0.92 -18.20 8.11
C LYS A 561 0.05 -17.03 8.35
N LYS A 562 0.14 -16.53 9.59
CA LYS A 562 1.07 -15.47 9.98
C LYS A 562 2.54 -15.90 9.85
N GLN A 563 2.85 -17.15 10.19
CA GLN A 563 4.20 -17.72 10.00
C GLN A 563 4.55 -17.87 8.52
N VAL A 564 3.58 -18.30 7.68
CA VAL A 564 3.77 -18.37 6.22
C VAL A 564 4.00 -16.97 5.64
N GLN A 565 3.24 -15.98 6.04
CA GLN A 565 3.44 -14.58 5.61
C GLN A 565 4.81 -14.05 6.03
N SER A 566 5.24 -14.33 7.26
CA SER A 566 6.57 -13.95 7.76
C SER A 566 7.71 -14.61 6.96
N PHE A 567 7.58 -15.90 6.65
CA PHE A 567 8.55 -16.62 5.82
C PHE A 567 8.61 -16.08 4.39
N LEU A 568 7.45 -15.92 3.75
CA LEU A 568 7.37 -15.35 2.39
C LEU A 568 7.85 -13.90 2.33
N GLY A 569 7.64 -13.12 3.39
CA GLY A 569 8.20 -11.76 3.50
C GLY A 569 9.72 -11.77 3.54
N LEU A 570 10.32 -12.70 4.29
CA LEU A 570 11.76 -12.84 4.39
C LEU A 570 12.39 -13.40 3.11
N ALA A 571 11.82 -14.48 2.55
CA ALA A 571 12.29 -15.07 1.29
C ALA A 571 12.06 -14.13 0.09
N GLY A 572 10.93 -13.42 0.09
CA GLY A 572 10.57 -12.45 -0.94
C GLY A 572 11.47 -11.21 -0.99
N TYR A 573 12.16 -10.91 0.11
CA TYR A 573 13.17 -9.85 0.14
C TYR A 573 14.34 -10.15 -0.82
N TYR A 574 14.69 -11.44 -0.95
CA TYR A 574 15.74 -11.95 -1.83
C TYR A 574 15.22 -12.60 -3.12
N ARG A 575 13.98 -12.26 -3.55
CA ARG A 575 13.36 -12.85 -4.73
C ARG A 575 14.16 -12.69 -6.03
N GLN A 576 14.94 -11.62 -6.11
CA GLN A 576 15.80 -11.30 -7.26
C GLN A 576 17.00 -12.26 -7.44
N PHE A 577 17.29 -13.09 -6.42
CA PHE A 577 18.33 -14.11 -6.43
C PHE A 577 17.79 -15.49 -6.76
N VAL A 578 16.47 -15.65 -6.91
CA VAL A 578 15.84 -16.95 -7.06
C VAL A 578 15.16 -17.06 -8.42
N THR A 579 15.69 -17.97 -9.25
CA THR A 579 15.07 -18.30 -10.53
C THR A 579 13.64 -18.81 -10.31
N GLN A 580 12.67 -18.31 -11.09
CA GLN A 580 11.27 -18.72 -11.03
C GLN A 580 10.64 -18.64 -9.61
N TYR A 581 11.05 -17.66 -8.79
CA TYR A 581 10.57 -17.50 -7.41
C TYR A 581 9.04 -17.62 -7.27
N SER A 582 8.29 -16.97 -8.16
CA SER A 582 6.83 -16.94 -8.10
C SER A 582 6.18 -18.30 -8.28
N GLN A 583 6.78 -19.19 -9.10
CA GLN A 583 6.30 -20.57 -9.31
C GLN A 583 6.60 -21.43 -8.08
N ILE A 584 7.83 -21.36 -7.58
CA ILE A 584 8.27 -22.10 -6.39
C ILE A 584 7.44 -21.69 -5.17
N ALA A 585 7.23 -20.38 -4.98
CA ALA A 585 6.49 -19.84 -3.84
C ALA A 585 4.97 -19.99 -3.95
N ALA A 586 4.40 -20.31 -5.13
CA ALA A 586 2.96 -20.36 -5.37
C ALA A 586 2.17 -21.22 -4.35
N PRO A 587 2.58 -22.45 -4.00
CA PRO A 587 1.86 -23.29 -3.02
C PRO A 587 1.79 -22.67 -1.62
N LEU A 588 2.79 -21.87 -1.25
CA LEU A 588 2.84 -21.16 0.03
C LEU A 588 2.07 -19.82 -0.04
N THR A 589 2.16 -19.11 -1.15
CA THR A 589 1.44 -17.87 -1.37
C THR A 589 -0.07 -18.08 -1.36
N ASP A 590 -0.55 -19.21 -1.90
CA ASP A 590 -1.97 -19.56 -1.89
C ASP A 590 -2.54 -19.71 -0.48
N LEU A 591 -1.73 -20.07 0.52
CA LEU A 591 -2.12 -20.12 1.92
C LEU A 591 -2.38 -18.73 2.53
N THR A 592 -1.83 -17.68 1.95
CA THR A 592 -1.98 -16.31 2.48
C THR A 592 -3.24 -15.60 2.00
N LYS A 593 -4.00 -16.17 1.05
CA LYS A 593 -5.25 -15.60 0.52
C LYS A 593 -6.28 -15.37 1.62
N LYS A 594 -7.13 -14.33 1.46
CA LYS A 594 -8.13 -13.92 2.48
C LYS A 594 -9.07 -15.06 2.91
N LYS A 595 -9.46 -15.94 1.99
CA LYS A 595 -10.39 -17.07 2.24
C LYS A 595 -9.75 -18.29 2.92
N GLN A 596 -8.42 -18.34 3.10
CA GLN A 596 -7.74 -19.49 3.72
C GLN A 596 -7.79 -19.42 5.26
N PRO A 597 -7.94 -20.56 5.96
CA PRO A 597 -7.96 -20.62 7.42
C PRO A 597 -6.61 -20.19 8.03
N ASN A 598 -6.64 -19.78 9.31
CA ASN A 598 -5.42 -19.39 10.02
C ASN A 598 -4.50 -20.59 10.33
N ALA A 599 -5.08 -21.77 10.59
CA ALA A 599 -4.34 -23.01 10.73
C ALA A 599 -3.97 -23.55 9.34
N VAL A 600 -2.70 -23.85 9.13
CA VAL A 600 -2.19 -24.29 7.85
C VAL A 600 -2.21 -25.80 7.76
N GLN A 601 -2.93 -26.34 6.79
CA GLN A 601 -2.76 -27.75 6.41
C GLN A 601 -1.47 -27.88 5.61
N TRP A 602 -0.49 -28.58 6.17
CA TRP A 602 0.82 -28.76 5.54
C TRP A 602 0.81 -30.00 4.65
N THR A 603 0.99 -29.80 3.34
CA THR A 603 1.01 -30.90 2.35
C THR A 603 2.43 -31.09 1.82
N GLU A 604 2.70 -32.25 1.23
CA GLU A 604 4.00 -32.60 0.62
C GLU A 604 4.44 -31.56 -0.43
N LYS A 605 3.51 -31.07 -1.26
CA LYS A 605 3.76 -30.02 -2.25
C LYS A 605 4.22 -28.70 -1.61
N ARG A 606 3.66 -28.34 -0.45
CA ARG A 606 4.05 -27.14 0.32
C ARG A 606 5.40 -27.34 1.00
N GLN A 607 5.67 -28.56 1.48
CA GLN A 607 6.98 -28.93 2.03
C GLN A 607 8.08 -28.84 0.96
N LYS A 608 7.82 -29.34 -0.25
CA LYS A 608 8.76 -29.27 -1.37
C LYS A 608 9.08 -27.81 -1.74
N ALA A 609 8.05 -26.96 -1.88
CA ALA A 609 8.22 -25.52 -2.15
C ALA A 609 9.04 -24.80 -1.05
N PHE A 610 8.75 -25.13 0.22
CA PHE A 610 9.47 -24.57 1.36
C PHE A 610 10.95 -24.96 1.37
N ASN A 611 11.23 -26.25 1.15
CA ASN A 611 12.61 -26.76 1.10
C ASN A 611 13.38 -26.23 -0.10
N GLN A 612 12.72 -26.10 -1.27
CA GLN A 612 13.36 -25.58 -2.47
C GLN A 612 13.75 -24.10 -2.31
N LEU A 613 12.87 -23.26 -1.74
CA LEU A 613 13.22 -21.86 -1.46
C LEU A 613 14.40 -21.73 -0.49
N LYS A 614 14.43 -22.60 0.54
CA LYS A 614 15.57 -22.66 1.47
C LYS A 614 16.85 -23.06 0.75
N ALA A 615 16.83 -24.13 -0.01
CA ALA A 615 18.00 -24.67 -0.71
C ALA A 615 18.58 -23.63 -1.69
N THR A 616 17.72 -22.97 -2.48
CA THR A 616 18.18 -21.94 -3.44
C THR A 616 18.83 -20.75 -2.76
N LEU A 617 18.32 -20.30 -1.61
CA LEU A 617 18.92 -19.17 -0.89
C LEU A 617 20.18 -19.58 -0.12
N LEU A 618 20.31 -20.84 0.26
CA LEU A 618 21.49 -21.42 0.94
C LEU A 618 22.65 -21.72 -0.01
N SER A 619 22.39 -21.87 -1.31
CA SER A 619 23.44 -22.08 -2.31
C SER A 619 24.31 -20.83 -2.58
N ASP A 620 24.16 -19.80 -1.74
CA ASP A 620 24.84 -18.51 -1.84
C ASP A 620 24.74 -17.87 -3.24
N PRO A 621 23.51 -17.59 -3.71
CA PRO A 621 23.31 -17.09 -5.05
C PRO A 621 23.95 -15.71 -5.21
N VAL A 622 24.74 -15.54 -6.26
CA VAL A 622 25.47 -14.33 -6.59
C VAL A 622 24.84 -13.64 -7.79
N LEU A 623 24.56 -12.35 -7.67
CA LEU A 623 24.22 -11.49 -8.81
C LEU A 623 25.41 -10.57 -9.14
N ARG A 624 25.59 -10.28 -10.42
CA ARG A 624 26.57 -9.28 -10.87
C ARG A 624 25.99 -7.89 -10.78
N ALA A 625 26.80 -6.92 -10.40
CA ALA A 625 26.45 -5.52 -10.53
C ALA A 625 26.43 -5.13 -12.02
N PRO A 626 25.36 -4.46 -12.52
CA PRO A 626 25.21 -4.19 -13.95
C PRO A 626 26.32 -3.26 -14.48
N ASP A 627 26.88 -3.60 -15.61
CA ASP A 627 27.81 -2.75 -16.35
C ASP A 627 27.07 -2.11 -17.55
N PHE A 628 26.77 -0.83 -17.42
CA PHE A 628 26.00 -0.13 -18.45
C PHE A 628 26.77 0.16 -19.74
N ASP A 629 28.07 -0.10 -19.80
CA ASP A 629 28.89 0.03 -20.99
C ASP A 629 28.91 -1.26 -21.83
N LYS A 630 28.45 -2.36 -21.27
CA LYS A 630 28.32 -3.66 -21.93
C LYS A 630 26.87 -3.96 -22.36
N PRO A 631 26.66 -4.74 -23.43
CA PRO A 631 25.35 -5.18 -23.83
C PRO A 631 24.73 -6.13 -22.79
N PHE A 632 23.38 -6.12 -22.71
CA PHE A 632 22.63 -7.03 -21.88
C PHE A 632 22.05 -8.18 -22.71
N LEU A 633 21.90 -9.35 -22.08
CA LEU A 633 21.11 -10.46 -22.57
C LEU A 633 19.88 -10.64 -21.66
N VAL A 634 18.70 -10.56 -22.26
CA VAL A 634 17.42 -10.85 -21.59
C VAL A 634 16.93 -12.21 -22.04
N THR A 635 16.81 -13.15 -21.13
CA THR A 635 16.20 -14.47 -21.40
C THR A 635 14.84 -14.55 -20.74
N THR A 636 13.81 -14.94 -21.48
CA THR A 636 12.45 -15.07 -20.99
C THR A 636 11.93 -16.50 -21.09
N ASP A 637 11.09 -16.89 -20.16
CA ASP A 637 10.47 -18.21 -20.10
C ASP A 637 9.07 -18.12 -19.50
N ALA A 638 8.13 -18.88 -20.05
CA ALA A 638 6.78 -18.97 -19.55
C ALA A 638 6.37 -20.42 -19.22
N SER A 639 5.60 -20.56 -18.14
CA SER A 639 5.03 -21.83 -17.72
C SER A 639 3.52 -21.72 -17.55
N GLU A 640 2.85 -22.83 -17.26
CA GLU A 640 1.40 -22.82 -16.97
C GLU A 640 1.00 -21.89 -15.82
N ARG A 641 1.90 -21.58 -14.88
CA ARG A 641 1.60 -20.88 -13.64
C ARG A 641 2.30 -19.54 -13.44
N GLY A 642 3.30 -19.25 -14.26
CA GLY A 642 4.08 -18.04 -14.07
C GLY A 642 4.98 -17.75 -15.24
N VAL A 643 5.39 -16.51 -15.34
CA VAL A 643 6.41 -16.03 -16.27
C VAL A 643 7.66 -15.66 -15.50
N GLY A 644 8.80 -15.89 -16.11
CA GLY A 644 10.13 -15.58 -15.61
C GLY A 644 10.97 -14.86 -16.65
N ALA A 645 11.94 -14.10 -16.15
CA ALA A 645 13.00 -13.55 -17.00
C ALA A 645 14.28 -13.45 -16.17
N VAL A 646 15.40 -13.46 -16.87
CA VAL A 646 16.71 -13.16 -16.29
C VAL A 646 17.42 -12.13 -17.16
N LEU A 647 17.99 -11.12 -16.52
CA LEU A 647 18.90 -10.18 -17.14
C LEU A 647 20.32 -10.67 -16.87
N MET A 648 21.13 -10.80 -17.91
CA MET A 648 22.50 -11.30 -17.81
C MET A 648 23.45 -10.38 -18.57
N GLN A 649 24.71 -10.47 -18.20
CA GLN A 649 25.83 -9.83 -18.91
C GLN A 649 26.97 -10.81 -19.10
N GLU A 650 27.68 -10.66 -20.22
CA GLU A 650 28.88 -11.41 -20.53
C GLU A 650 30.06 -10.84 -19.74
N GLU A 651 30.79 -11.72 -19.04
CA GLU A 651 31.98 -11.39 -18.29
C GLU A 651 33.25 -11.78 -19.09
N PRO A 652 34.46 -11.38 -18.63
CA PRO A 652 35.74 -11.70 -19.34
C PRO A 652 36.02 -13.20 -19.50
N ASP A 653 35.34 -14.06 -18.72
CA ASP A 653 35.36 -15.51 -18.85
C ASP A 653 34.52 -16.04 -20.03
N GLN A 654 33.87 -15.15 -20.80
CA GLN A 654 32.95 -15.46 -21.89
C GLN A 654 31.68 -16.20 -21.43
N GLU A 655 31.37 -16.18 -20.14
CA GLU A 655 30.12 -16.72 -19.59
C GLU A 655 29.13 -15.60 -19.27
N PHE A 656 27.81 -15.91 -19.41
CA PHE A 656 26.75 -15.00 -19.05
C PHE A 656 26.39 -15.15 -17.57
N HIS A 657 26.59 -14.10 -16.81
CA HIS A 657 26.28 -14.06 -15.38
C HIS A 657 24.99 -13.27 -15.12
N PRO A 658 24.15 -13.73 -14.17
CA PRO A 658 22.90 -13.07 -13.86
C PRO A 658 23.11 -11.74 -13.11
N VAL A 659 22.38 -10.72 -13.57
CA VAL A 659 22.24 -9.41 -12.92
C VAL A 659 20.98 -9.37 -12.07
N VAL A 660 19.86 -9.88 -12.58
CA VAL A 660 18.60 -9.95 -11.82
C VAL A 660 17.67 -11.03 -12.38
N PHE A 661 17.04 -11.79 -11.47
CA PHE A 661 15.95 -12.70 -11.82
C PHE A 661 14.60 -12.02 -11.57
N LEU A 662 13.70 -12.14 -12.54
CA LEU A 662 12.33 -11.69 -12.46
C LEU A 662 11.37 -12.87 -12.51
N SER A 663 10.29 -12.79 -11.77
CA SER A 663 9.20 -13.77 -11.87
C SER A 663 7.86 -13.17 -11.45
N LYS A 664 6.79 -13.57 -12.14
CA LYS A 664 5.41 -13.18 -11.87
C LYS A 664 4.52 -14.41 -11.92
N LYS A 665 3.66 -14.59 -10.91
CA LYS A 665 2.61 -15.61 -10.96
C LYS A 665 1.51 -15.14 -11.90
N LEU A 666 1.05 -15.99 -12.79
CA LEU A 666 -0.11 -15.75 -13.64
C LEU A 666 -1.40 -15.73 -12.80
N SER A 667 -2.31 -14.82 -13.13
CA SER A 667 -3.67 -14.83 -12.63
C SER A 667 -4.45 -16.02 -13.22
N GLU A 668 -5.61 -16.34 -12.68
CA GLU A 668 -6.48 -17.40 -13.21
C GLU A 668 -6.86 -17.18 -14.68
N ARG A 669 -7.03 -15.91 -15.09
CA ARG A 669 -7.29 -15.55 -16.48
C ARG A 669 -6.05 -15.75 -17.37
N GLU A 670 -4.90 -15.26 -16.93
CA GLU A 670 -3.63 -15.38 -17.67
C GLU A 670 -3.16 -16.85 -17.79
N SER A 671 -3.51 -17.71 -16.83
CA SER A 671 -3.18 -19.15 -16.88
C SER A 671 -3.90 -19.90 -18.00
N ASN A 672 -5.04 -19.37 -18.46
CA ASN A 672 -5.83 -19.95 -19.55
C ASN A 672 -5.38 -19.49 -20.94
N TRP A 673 -4.40 -18.58 -21.03
CA TRP A 673 -3.84 -18.16 -22.31
C TRP A 673 -3.08 -19.30 -23.01
N SER A 674 -2.96 -19.20 -24.32
CA SER A 674 -2.14 -20.12 -25.10
C SER A 674 -0.66 -19.99 -24.71
N VAL A 675 0.14 -20.97 -25.09
CA VAL A 675 1.59 -20.95 -24.82
C VAL A 675 2.23 -19.72 -25.42
N SER A 676 1.92 -19.38 -26.68
CA SER A 676 2.46 -18.21 -27.35
C SER A 676 2.09 -16.90 -26.67
N GLU A 677 0.84 -16.75 -26.18
CA GLU A 677 0.42 -15.56 -25.44
C GLU A 677 1.14 -15.44 -24.09
N LYS A 678 1.42 -16.54 -23.41
CA LYS A 678 2.19 -16.55 -22.17
C LYS A 678 3.64 -16.16 -22.42
N GLU A 679 4.24 -16.65 -23.48
CA GLU A 679 5.61 -16.29 -23.88
C GLU A 679 5.71 -14.80 -24.28
N CYS A 680 4.79 -14.31 -25.11
CA CYS A 680 4.68 -12.88 -25.40
C CYS A 680 4.53 -12.05 -24.13
N HIS A 681 3.69 -12.51 -23.20
CA HIS A 681 3.51 -11.83 -21.91
C HIS A 681 4.79 -11.83 -21.08
N ALA A 682 5.59 -12.91 -21.12
CA ALA A 682 6.88 -12.96 -20.44
C ALA A 682 7.84 -11.91 -20.99
N ILE A 683 7.89 -11.73 -22.31
CA ILE A 683 8.70 -10.70 -22.96
C ILE A 683 8.25 -9.30 -22.54
N VAL A 684 6.96 -8.99 -22.68
CA VAL A 684 6.41 -7.68 -22.31
C VAL A 684 6.67 -7.39 -20.83
N TYR A 685 6.41 -8.34 -19.96
CA TYR A 685 6.66 -8.21 -18.51
C TYR A 685 8.15 -7.98 -18.20
N ALA A 686 9.04 -8.71 -18.88
CA ALA A 686 10.48 -8.55 -18.73
C ALA A 686 10.92 -7.14 -19.15
N LEU A 687 10.53 -6.68 -20.33
CA LEU A 687 10.90 -5.37 -20.85
C LEU A 687 10.34 -4.22 -20.01
N GLU A 688 9.10 -4.31 -19.52
CA GLU A 688 8.54 -3.33 -18.57
C GLU A 688 9.36 -3.23 -17.28
N LYS A 689 9.79 -4.36 -16.72
CA LYS A 689 10.54 -4.39 -15.46
C LYS A 689 12.01 -4.06 -15.65
N LEU A 690 12.59 -4.44 -16.75
CA LEU A 690 13.99 -4.20 -17.11
C LEU A 690 14.20 -2.87 -17.84
N CYS A 691 13.15 -2.10 -18.09
CA CYS A 691 13.23 -0.81 -18.75
C CYS A 691 14.38 0.08 -18.24
N PRO A 692 14.67 0.21 -16.93
CA PRO A 692 15.80 1.00 -16.43
C PRO A 692 17.17 0.54 -16.94
N TYR A 693 17.32 -0.73 -17.30
CA TYR A 693 18.58 -1.32 -17.78
C TYR A 693 18.72 -1.26 -19.31
N VAL A 694 17.60 -1.51 -20.02
CA VAL A 694 17.64 -1.73 -21.48
C VAL A 694 17.20 -0.52 -22.29
N TRP A 695 16.55 0.48 -21.69
CA TRP A 695 16.05 1.66 -22.39
C TRP A 695 17.19 2.48 -23.04
N GLY A 696 17.07 2.74 -24.32
CA GLY A 696 18.06 3.50 -25.10
C GLY A 696 19.38 2.76 -25.37
N ARG A 697 19.43 1.44 -25.10
CA ARG A 697 20.63 0.59 -25.27
C ARG A 697 20.32 -0.59 -26.19
N ARG A 698 21.36 -1.14 -26.81
CA ARG A 698 21.25 -2.41 -27.54
C ARG A 698 21.32 -3.55 -26.52
N PHE A 699 20.42 -4.52 -26.66
CA PHE A 699 20.41 -5.75 -25.88
C PHE A 699 19.97 -6.92 -26.75
N HIS A 700 20.30 -8.13 -26.34
CA HIS A 700 19.85 -9.37 -26.96
C HIS A 700 18.64 -9.91 -26.17
N LEU A 701 17.61 -10.35 -26.91
CA LEU A 701 16.45 -11.03 -26.34
C LEU A 701 16.47 -12.49 -26.78
N GLN A 702 16.41 -13.41 -25.82
CA GLN A 702 16.34 -14.84 -26.06
C GLN A 702 15.04 -15.39 -25.46
N THR A 703 14.29 -16.12 -26.25
CA THR A 703 13.08 -16.85 -25.84
C THR A 703 13.17 -18.30 -26.30
N ASN A 704 12.56 -19.21 -25.57
CA ASN A 704 12.50 -20.62 -25.92
C ASN A 704 11.41 -20.94 -26.95
N HIS A 705 10.61 -19.97 -27.38
CA HIS A 705 9.49 -20.17 -28.30
C HIS A 705 9.90 -19.87 -29.73
N VAL A 706 9.88 -20.91 -30.58
CA VAL A 706 10.36 -20.85 -31.98
C VAL A 706 9.60 -19.83 -32.82
N ALA A 707 8.35 -19.51 -32.50
CA ALA A 707 7.51 -18.58 -33.27
C ALA A 707 7.66 -17.11 -32.84
N LEU A 708 8.43 -16.82 -31.79
CA LEU A 708 8.75 -15.48 -31.30
C LEU A 708 10.23 -15.17 -31.46
#